data_f21e92f298fe7885f6f38286b29d2c5c
#
_entry.id   f21e92f298fe7885f6f38286b29d2c5c
#
_cell.length_a   1.000
_cell.length_b   1.000
_cell.length_c   1.000
_cell.angle_alpha   90.00
_cell.angle_beta   90.00
_cell.angle_gamma   90.00
#
_symmetry.space_group_name_H-M   'P 1'
#
loop_
_entity.id
_entity.type
_entity.pdbx_description
1 polymer ?
#
loop_
_entity_poly.entity_id
_entity_poly.type
_entity_poly.pdbx_seq_one_letter_code
_entity_poly.pdbx_strand_id
1 'polypeptide(L)'
;MKASPRAPRRELTRIALALVCALAVCLGAAAAAAAAPPEPMLTVAQLQALLDAAPGGTVEGYFKTVLKGSDIVEIPVTVRSTVPYSIPEGSLILFQAHGAAIEEIGGMAHGMSGSPLYVVGQGGDKLVGAFSYGDIFTRGYLGLATPVEYMAAMEDAFLPHPTPIALPHRVRIGGRALSHIVVARSAREARAAAKTSGTAIMAPLATVAISGLPPQSAAYKHLAAFLEKRGCDVAPYGAHLTGSAPAFAAPLVGGAGVGVLLARGDVLFGAAGTVTWNDGGRVVMFGHPFFGAGDVQFYMTNTVLHGVWSSNIDPYILWSPGSVRGSVLQDRGTGVVGRIGDMPLETPVTGSVELQPQGTVGRETSYMPRRLIDGDWAFLAADILSAAGYKASANAVAPGSAVTTTTIVVSDGVAPPYTVVRTNTWDDSYDVLWSLTTDAATMLGLLVADPDGTAPASILSVDMKAGAGPARASARIAGARFPDGLRAGAANKVEVMLYAFGQQTPITAVGELRLPAGASTSGALSVFPAAVGPGSDDPPQGDLGGARSRGAADDRQTVAQRVAAVRALPTNDQLVVMFTPDLGPVAPASGSVVGPTESVQTTLTAQGRYVTGSLQRRTGRLRLRVSPASVPYKGAFAVSGALAETAGETTVDLYRLSAVTGEKVKIATVVAAPDGRGGAAFSQRLEGWTGNAKVVAEWGGDAVALGTTARAAVVVRQAVTLRAGKTSVPVGSAVKLTAAVLPGKPGQPVLFERRVGGAWTLLNAVKLGAGLTADLIWKPPPGASSLRARVAATAANGGARTAPVTITATGR
;
A
#
# COMPACT_ATOMS: atom_id res chain seq x y z
N MET A 1 -56.50 33.63 -37.80
CA MET A 1 -56.32 32.37 -37.02
C MET A 1 -55.40 32.64 -35.87
N LYS A 2 -55.89 32.40 -34.65
CA LYS A 2 -55.33 32.88 -33.39
C LYS A 2 -54.15 32.02 -32.93
N ALA A 3 -53.00 32.65 -32.67
CA ALA A 3 -51.91 32.02 -31.95
C ALA A 3 -52.06 32.33 -30.45
N SER A 4 -52.08 31.30 -29.60
CA SER A 4 -52.16 31.36 -28.14
C SER A 4 -50.78 31.55 -27.53
N PRO A 5 -50.55 32.42 -26.53
CA PRO A 5 -49.25 32.57 -25.88
C PRO A 5 -49.12 31.53 -24.78
N ARG A 6 -48.07 30.69 -24.87
CA ARG A 6 -47.64 29.86 -23.75
C ARG A 6 -46.85 30.70 -22.76
N ALA A 7 -47.41 30.89 -21.58
CA ALA A 7 -46.84 31.61 -20.43
C ALA A 7 -45.63 30.88 -19.78
N PRO A 8 -44.75 31.60 -19.06
CA PRO A 8 -43.43 31.15 -18.64
C PRO A 8 -43.49 30.41 -17.30
N ARG A 9 -43.80 29.12 -17.32
CA ARG A 9 -43.69 28.26 -16.11
C ARG A 9 -42.26 28.04 -15.62
N ARG A 10 -41.23 28.25 -16.46
CA ARG A 10 -39.85 28.05 -16.12
C ARG A 10 -39.19 29.18 -15.27
N GLU A 11 -39.68 30.38 -15.36
CA GLU A 11 -39.16 31.50 -14.54
C GLU A 11 -39.69 31.49 -13.10
N LEU A 12 -40.94 31.13 -12.90
CA LEU A 12 -41.55 31.00 -11.57
C LEU A 12 -40.86 29.86 -10.76
N THR A 13 -40.48 28.78 -11.42
CA THR A 13 -39.77 27.67 -10.76
C THR A 13 -38.33 28.05 -10.38
N ARG A 14 -37.67 28.90 -11.21
CA ARG A 14 -36.30 29.38 -10.89
C ARG A 14 -36.33 30.42 -9.76
N ILE A 15 -37.32 31.28 -9.71
CA ILE A 15 -37.47 32.26 -8.62
C ILE A 15 -37.84 31.55 -7.31
N ALA A 16 -38.73 30.55 -7.35
CA ALA A 16 -39.03 29.71 -6.18
C ALA A 16 -37.84 28.94 -5.66
N LEU A 17 -37.03 28.38 -6.54
CA LEU A 17 -35.80 27.63 -6.17
C LEU A 17 -34.76 28.60 -5.60
N ALA A 18 -34.58 29.79 -6.20
CA ALA A 18 -33.64 30.79 -5.70
C ALA A 18 -34.09 31.36 -4.33
N LEU A 19 -35.38 31.52 -4.09
CA LEU A 19 -35.94 31.93 -2.79
C LEU A 19 -35.77 30.84 -1.72
N VAL A 20 -35.96 29.57 -2.08
CA VAL A 20 -35.72 28.43 -1.17
C VAL A 20 -34.25 28.30 -0.84
N CYS A 21 -33.36 28.47 -1.83
CA CYS A 21 -31.90 28.45 -1.58
C CYS A 21 -31.45 29.66 -0.75
N ALA A 22 -31.99 30.86 -1.01
CA ALA A 22 -31.71 32.05 -0.21
C ALA A 22 -32.25 31.93 1.23
N LEU A 23 -33.42 31.32 1.40
CA LEU A 23 -33.98 31.05 2.73
C LEU A 23 -33.20 29.97 3.48
N ALA A 24 -32.71 28.93 2.76
CA ALA A 24 -31.84 27.91 3.34
C ALA A 24 -30.46 28.46 3.72
N VAL A 25 -29.90 29.39 2.92
CA VAL A 25 -28.61 30.06 3.24
C VAL A 25 -28.82 31.04 4.42
N CYS A 26 -29.93 31.75 4.49
CA CYS A 26 -30.22 32.62 5.63
C CYS A 26 -30.53 31.83 6.92
N LEU A 27 -31.21 30.69 6.84
CA LEU A 27 -31.42 29.79 7.98
C LEU A 27 -30.09 29.07 8.39
N GLY A 28 -29.22 28.77 7.45
CA GLY A 28 -27.86 28.23 7.72
C GLY A 28 -26.95 29.29 8.38
N ALA A 29 -27.00 30.53 7.94
CA ALA A 29 -26.18 31.59 8.52
C ALA A 29 -26.65 31.99 9.93
N ALA A 30 -27.95 31.91 10.24
CA ALA A 30 -28.47 32.15 11.60
C ALA A 30 -28.08 31.04 12.61
N ALA A 31 -27.63 29.85 12.11
CA ALA A 31 -27.18 28.77 12.99
C ALA A 31 -25.71 28.88 13.43
N ALA A 32 -24.93 29.82 12.85
CA ALA A 32 -23.47 29.88 13.01
C ALA A 32 -23.00 30.68 14.25
N ALA A 33 -23.73 31.64 14.74
CA ALA A 33 -23.34 32.40 15.94
C ALA A 33 -23.64 31.62 17.22
N ALA A 34 -22.66 31.48 18.12
CA ALA A 34 -22.98 31.01 19.48
C ALA A 34 -23.93 31.99 20.16
N ALA A 35 -25.00 31.49 20.80
CA ALA A 35 -25.87 32.36 21.58
C ALA A 35 -25.05 33.05 22.69
N ALA A 36 -25.37 34.29 22.97
CA ALA A 36 -24.80 34.99 24.10
C ALA A 36 -25.03 34.18 25.40
N PRO A 37 -24.15 34.23 26.37
CA PRO A 37 -24.37 33.53 27.63
C PRO A 37 -25.63 34.05 28.31
N PRO A 38 -26.41 33.15 28.96
CA PRO A 38 -27.61 33.55 29.69
C PRO A 38 -27.28 34.38 30.93
N GLU A 39 -26.04 34.42 31.30
CA GLU A 39 -25.54 35.17 32.48
C GLU A 39 -25.01 36.53 32.07
N PRO A 40 -25.03 37.54 33.01
CA PRO A 40 -24.45 38.84 32.74
C PRO A 40 -22.95 38.74 32.44
N MET A 41 -22.55 39.36 31.32
CA MET A 41 -21.14 39.33 30.87
C MET A 41 -20.52 40.74 30.78
N LEU A 42 -19.17 40.78 30.71
CA LEU A 42 -18.43 41.96 30.31
C LEU A 42 -17.66 41.71 29.01
N THR A 43 -17.61 42.76 28.19
CA THR A 43 -16.71 42.79 27.03
C THR A 43 -15.27 43.03 27.46
N VAL A 44 -14.30 42.80 26.60
CA VAL A 44 -12.87 43.11 26.87
C VAL A 44 -12.68 44.59 27.21
N ALA A 45 -13.37 45.48 26.50
CA ALA A 45 -13.33 46.93 26.74
C ALA A 45 -13.86 47.30 28.13
N GLN A 46 -14.97 46.67 28.55
CA GLN A 46 -15.52 46.90 29.91
C GLN A 46 -14.61 46.32 30.99
N LEU A 47 -14.02 45.16 30.78
CA LEU A 47 -13.04 44.58 31.70
C LEU A 47 -11.78 45.43 31.79
N GLN A 48 -11.25 45.94 30.68
CA GLN A 48 -10.14 46.87 30.68
C GLN A 48 -10.43 48.14 31.48
N ALA A 49 -11.60 48.71 31.28
CA ALA A 49 -12.01 49.88 32.05
C ALA A 49 -12.08 49.61 33.58
N LEU A 50 -12.49 48.39 33.97
CA LEU A 50 -12.45 48.00 35.39
C LEU A 50 -11.00 47.84 35.90
N LEU A 51 -10.12 47.27 35.15
CA LEU A 51 -8.71 47.13 35.46
C LEU A 51 -8.03 48.49 35.60
N ASP A 52 -8.31 49.41 34.68
CA ASP A 52 -7.76 50.79 34.71
C ASP A 52 -8.25 51.61 35.92
N ALA A 53 -9.47 51.36 36.36
CA ALA A 53 -10.03 52.02 37.54
C ALA A 53 -9.68 51.37 38.86
N ALA A 54 -9.17 50.13 38.86
CA ALA A 54 -8.91 49.39 40.09
C ALA A 54 -7.58 49.78 40.73
N PRO A 55 -7.55 49.90 42.07
CA PRO A 55 -6.29 50.10 42.79
C PRO A 55 -5.29 48.98 42.52
N GLY A 56 -4.12 49.31 41.94
CA GLY A 56 -3.12 48.33 41.57
C GLY A 56 -3.32 47.65 40.23
N GLY A 57 -4.35 48.05 39.45
CA GLY A 57 -4.59 47.54 38.10
C GLY A 57 -5.02 46.07 38.05
N THR A 58 -5.66 45.57 39.11
CA THR A 58 -6.10 44.18 39.22
C THR A 58 -7.53 44.08 39.73
N VAL A 59 -8.24 43.01 39.29
CA VAL A 59 -9.61 42.74 39.72
C VAL A 59 -9.74 41.32 40.23
N GLU A 60 -10.39 41.14 41.38
CA GLU A 60 -10.62 39.83 41.98
C GLU A 60 -11.78 39.12 41.29
N GLY A 61 -11.64 37.79 41.19
CA GLY A 61 -12.61 36.92 40.53
C GLY A 61 -12.47 35.48 40.96
N TYR A 62 -13.11 34.61 40.18
CA TYR A 62 -12.98 33.16 40.34
C TYR A 62 -13.32 32.47 39.00
N PHE A 63 -12.86 31.24 38.82
CA PHE A 63 -13.38 30.37 37.78
C PHE A 63 -14.03 29.12 38.38
N LYS A 64 -15.03 28.57 37.65
CA LYS A 64 -15.74 27.34 38.06
C LYS A 64 -15.19 26.15 37.31
N THR A 65 -14.90 25.05 38.05
CA THR A 65 -14.42 23.80 37.46
C THR A 65 -14.83 22.61 38.32
N VAL A 66 -14.59 21.40 37.85
CA VAL A 66 -14.73 20.18 38.65
C VAL A 66 -13.35 19.53 38.83
N LEU A 67 -13.01 19.15 40.02
CA LEU A 67 -11.77 18.45 40.34
C LEU A 67 -11.99 16.97 40.64
N LYS A 68 -13.18 16.62 41.12
CA LYS A 68 -13.58 15.22 41.43
C LYS A 68 -15.09 15.07 41.37
N GLY A 69 -15.55 13.90 40.90
CA GLY A 69 -16.99 13.62 40.78
C GLY A 69 -17.68 14.54 39.78
N SER A 70 -18.66 15.28 40.23
CA SER A 70 -19.41 16.32 39.50
C SER A 70 -19.52 17.62 40.26
N ASP A 71 -18.84 17.74 41.38
CA ASP A 71 -18.96 18.90 42.27
C ASP A 71 -18.19 20.09 41.69
N ILE A 72 -18.93 21.11 41.34
CA ILE A 72 -18.37 22.35 40.80
C ILE A 72 -17.76 23.15 41.97
N VAL A 73 -16.49 23.44 41.84
CA VAL A 73 -15.74 24.26 42.82
C VAL A 73 -15.36 25.60 42.20
N GLU A 74 -15.27 26.63 43.06
CA GLU A 74 -14.82 27.95 42.66
C GLU A 74 -13.36 28.11 43.07
N ILE A 75 -12.51 28.44 42.09
CA ILE A 75 -11.08 28.70 42.31
C ILE A 75 -10.87 30.20 42.25
N PRO A 76 -10.43 30.82 43.33
CA PRO A 76 -10.21 32.26 43.36
C PRO A 76 -9.08 32.68 42.44
N VAL A 77 -9.24 33.82 41.77
CA VAL A 77 -8.25 34.40 40.87
C VAL A 77 -8.09 35.88 41.03
N THR A 78 -6.96 36.40 40.68
CA THR A 78 -6.72 37.81 40.42
C THR A 78 -6.53 38.04 38.94
N VAL A 79 -7.45 38.73 38.27
CA VAL A 79 -7.32 39.16 36.86
C VAL A 79 -6.31 40.31 36.82
N ARG A 80 -5.30 40.17 35.97
CA ARG A 80 -4.12 41.06 36.00
C ARG A 80 -4.06 42.02 34.82
N SER A 81 -4.48 41.60 33.64
CA SER A 81 -4.49 42.45 32.45
C SER A 81 -5.26 41.78 31.30
N THR A 82 -5.64 42.56 30.32
CA THR A 82 -5.88 42.09 28.98
C THR A 82 -4.56 42.09 28.22
N VAL A 83 -4.35 41.08 27.39
CA VAL A 83 -3.10 40.87 26.66
C VAL A 83 -3.41 40.90 25.17
N PRO A 84 -2.84 41.85 24.39
CA PRO A 84 -3.05 41.91 22.96
C PRO A 84 -2.66 40.59 22.30
N TYR A 85 -3.51 40.10 21.42
CA TYR A 85 -3.37 38.82 20.74
C TYR A 85 -3.26 39.09 19.23
N SER A 86 -2.52 38.27 18.49
CA SER A 86 -2.11 38.59 17.12
C SER A 86 -3.19 38.44 16.04
N ILE A 87 -4.44 38.48 16.41
CA ILE A 87 -5.54 38.69 15.49
C ILE A 87 -5.78 40.17 15.43
N PRO A 88 -6.10 40.76 14.29
CA PRO A 88 -6.38 42.16 14.23
C PRO A 88 -7.44 42.51 15.30
N GLU A 89 -7.04 43.15 16.39
CA GLU A 89 -7.89 43.61 17.50
C GLU A 89 -8.28 42.58 18.59
N GLY A 90 -7.69 41.33 18.61
CA GLY A 90 -7.97 40.35 19.67
C GLY A 90 -7.21 40.57 20.97
N SER A 91 -7.75 40.09 22.07
CA SER A 91 -7.10 40.04 23.38
C SER A 91 -7.39 38.75 24.12
N LEU A 92 -6.46 38.30 24.95
CA LEU A 92 -6.69 37.29 25.97
C LEU A 92 -6.71 37.94 27.37
N ILE A 93 -7.30 37.29 28.34
CA ILE A 93 -7.38 37.75 29.73
C ILE A 93 -6.30 37.01 30.54
N LEU A 94 -5.30 37.69 31.01
CA LEU A 94 -4.28 37.15 31.93
C LEU A 94 -4.80 37.17 33.36
N PHE A 95 -4.79 36.01 34.01
CA PHE A 95 -5.17 35.86 35.39
C PHE A 95 -4.18 34.98 36.16
N GLN A 96 -4.21 35.07 37.48
CA GLN A 96 -3.47 34.21 38.39
C GLN A 96 -4.44 33.56 39.36
N ALA A 97 -4.44 32.20 39.39
CA ALA A 97 -5.22 31.48 40.39
C ALA A 97 -4.47 31.37 41.72
N HIS A 98 -5.22 31.18 42.80
CA HIS A 98 -4.67 31.03 44.15
C HIS A 98 -5.61 30.18 45.02
N GLY A 99 -5.14 29.83 46.20
CA GLY A 99 -5.90 29.05 47.18
C GLY A 99 -5.57 27.55 47.20
N ALA A 100 -5.94 26.88 48.29
CA ALA A 100 -5.52 25.52 48.60
C ALA A 100 -5.88 24.52 47.51
N ALA A 101 -7.04 24.63 46.87
CA ALA A 101 -7.49 23.67 45.84
C ALA A 101 -6.57 23.61 44.62
N ILE A 102 -6.04 24.76 44.15
CA ILE A 102 -5.13 24.79 43.00
C ILE A 102 -3.70 24.45 43.42
N GLU A 103 -3.32 24.76 44.66
CA GLU A 103 -1.99 24.47 45.23
C GLU A 103 -1.79 22.98 45.46
N GLU A 104 -2.81 22.27 45.99
CA GLU A 104 -2.80 20.81 46.26
C GLU A 104 -2.61 19.98 44.99
N ILE A 105 -3.18 20.42 43.88
CA ILE A 105 -3.07 19.69 42.60
C ILE A 105 -1.79 20.06 41.84
N GLY A 106 -1.04 21.08 42.29
CA GLY A 106 0.23 21.48 41.67
C GLY A 106 0.10 22.53 40.58
N GLY A 107 -1.11 23.05 40.28
CA GLY A 107 -1.32 24.07 39.27
C GLY A 107 -2.51 23.86 38.35
N MET A 108 -2.47 24.50 37.17
CA MET A 108 -3.49 24.39 36.15
C MET A 108 -3.45 22.99 35.48
N ALA A 109 -4.55 22.25 35.60
CA ALA A 109 -4.61 20.88 35.11
C ALA A 109 -5.27 20.80 33.74
N HIS A 110 -4.75 19.87 32.88
CA HIS A 110 -5.45 19.48 31.66
C HIS A 110 -6.85 18.97 31.97
N GLY A 111 -7.85 19.44 31.23
CA GLY A 111 -9.28 19.20 31.49
C GLY A 111 -10.00 20.38 32.14
N MET A 112 -9.31 21.40 32.65
CA MET A 112 -9.93 22.65 33.14
C MET A 112 -10.24 23.64 32.00
N SER A 113 -9.77 23.41 30.79
CA SER A 113 -10.07 24.32 29.66
C SER A 113 -11.56 24.44 29.42
N GLY A 114 -12.05 25.67 29.26
CA GLY A 114 -13.48 26.01 29.20
C GLY A 114 -14.09 26.48 30.55
N SER A 115 -13.36 26.39 31.67
CA SER A 115 -13.85 26.86 32.96
C SER A 115 -14.27 28.34 32.88
N PRO A 116 -15.54 28.67 33.17
CA PRO A 116 -16.03 30.07 33.08
C PRO A 116 -15.35 30.93 34.15
N LEU A 117 -14.78 32.04 33.70
CA LEU A 117 -14.09 33.03 34.51
C LEU A 117 -14.99 34.22 34.81
N TYR A 118 -15.19 34.53 36.08
CA TYR A 118 -16.01 35.62 36.59
C TYR A 118 -15.14 36.66 37.29
N VAL A 119 -15.59 37.91 37.20
CA VAL A 119 -15.13 39.02 38.08
C VAL A 119 -16.22 39.38 39.06
N VAL A 120 -15.80 39.60 40.31
CA VAL A 120 -16.70 39.98 41.41
C VAL A 120 -16.96 41.47 41.34
N GLY A 121 -18.23 41.91 41.42
CA GLY A 121 -18.59 43.32 41.35
C GLY A 121 -19.80 43.69 42.17
N GLN A 122 -19.95 45.00 42.50
CA GLN A 122 -21.10 45.51 43.28
C GLN A 122 -22.49 45.30 42.64
N GLY A 123 -22.53 45.01 41.34
CA GLY A 123 -23.73 44.68 40.59
C GLY A 123 -23.95 43.18 40.30
N GLY A 124 -23.30 42.33 41.09
CA GLY A 124 -23.25 40.90 40.91
C GLY A 124 -22.10 40.45 39.96
N ASP A 125 -21.79 39.18 40.02
CA ASP A 125 -20.66 38.60 39.29
C ASP A 125 -20.91 38.59 37.79
N LYS A 126 -19.86 38.85 37.02
CA LYS A 126 -19.93 38.96 35.56
C LYS A 126 -19.00 37.94 34.89
N LEU A 127 -19.52 37.17 33.95
CA LEU A 127 -18.74 36.28 33.13
C LEU A 127 -17.86 37.12 32.17
N VAL A 128 -16.56 36.91 32.17
CA VAL A 128 -15.60 37.63 31.34
C VAL A 128 -14.93 36.77 30.27
N GLY A 129 -14.80 35.46 30.50
CA GLY A 129 -14.13 34.54 29.55
C GLY A 129 -14.16 33.10 30.01
N ALA A 130 -13.43 32.29 29.30
CA ALA A 130 -13.17 30.89 29.64
C ALA A 130 -11.68 30.63 29.78
N PHE A 131 -11.27 29.96 30.83
CA PHE A 131 -9.90 29.50 31.00
C PHE A 131 -9.51 28.59 29.81
N SER A 132 -8.44 28.90 29.08
CA SER A 132 -8.08 28.26 27.81
C SER A 132 -6.65 27.74 27.80
N TYR A 133 -5.68 28.51 28.31
CA TYR A 133 -4.27 28.16 28.26
C TYR A 133 -3.64 28.30 29.67
N GLY A 134 -2.92 27.28 30.10
CA GLY A 134 -2.24 27.23 31.39
C GLY A 134 -0.73 27.29 31.23
N ASP A 135 -0.08 27.84 32.28
CA ASP A 135 1.38 27.81 32.42
C ASP A 135 1.82 26.44 32.91
N ILE A 136 2.59 25.72 32.07
CA ILE A 136 3.01 24.34 32.34
C ILE A 136 4.36 24.23 33.08
N PHE A 137 5.05 25.34 33.37
CA PHE A 137 6.40 25.27 33.92
C PHE A 137 6.61 26.07 35.22
N THR A 138 5.65 26.85 35.65
CA THR A 138 5.81 27.68 36.80
C THR A 138 4.74 27.43 37.85
N ARG A 139 5.13 27.47 39.12
CA ARG A 139 4.22 27.46 40.28
C ARG A 139 3.49 28.80 40.46
N GLY A 140 3.43 29.59 39.36
CA GLY A 140 2.78 30.91 39.43
C GLY A 140 1.28 30.83 39.23
N TYR A 141 0.74 29.64 38.85
CA TYR A 141 -0.69 29.43 38.61
C TYR A 141 -1.29 30.45 37.65
N LEU A 142 -0.52 30.81 36.61
CA LEU A 142 -0.98 31.71 35.56
C LEU A 142 -1.84 30.97 34.55
N GLY A 143 -2.91 31.66 34.14
CA GLY A 143 -3.78 31.23 33.05
C GLY A 143 -4.09 32.36 32.10
N LEU A 144 -4.42 31.97 30.86
CA LEU A 144 -5.06 32.87 29.92
C LEU A 144 -6.50 32.42 29.70
N ALA A 145 -7.43 33.36 29.64
CA ALA A 145 -8.79 33.06 29.29
C ALA A 145 -9.15 33.73 27.95
N THR A 146 -9.93 33.01 27.13
CA THR A 146 -10.55 33.58 25.94
C THR A 146 -11.76 34.39 26.34
N PRO A 147 -11.87 35.64 25.89
CA PRO A 147 -13.01 36.47 26.20
C PRO A 147 -14.34 35.87 25.75
N VAL A 148 -15.35 36.01 26.59
CA VAL A 148 -16.69 35.46 26.32
C VAL A 148 -17.32 36.03 25.04
N GLU A 149 -17.07 37.30 24.70
CA GLU A 149 -17.59 37.89 23.46
C GLU A 149 -17.04 37.23 22.19
N TYR A 150 -15.76 36.79 22.17
CA TYR A 150 -15.19 36.06 21.03
C TYR A 150 -15.74 34.65 20.92
N MET A 151 -15.97 34.00 22.05
CA MET A 151 -16.62 32.69 22.09
C MET A 151 -18.09 32.78 21.62
N ALA A 152 -18.81 33.84 21.95
CA ALA A 152 -20.18 34.09 21.51
C ALA A 152 -20.24 34.36 19.99
N ALA A 153 -19.26 35.04 19.45
CA ALA A 153 -19.09 35.28 18.02
C ALA A 153 -18.59 34.08 17.24
N MET A 154 -18.02 33.08 17.92
CA MET A 154 -17.38 31.88 17.30
C MET A 154 -16.36 32.25 16.22
N GLU A 155 -15.45 33.12 16.56
CA GLU A 155 -14.42 33.59 15.64
C GLU A 155 -13.45 32.47 15.23
N ASP A 156 -13.11 32.38 13.93
CA ASP A 156 -12.10 31.49 13.36
C ASP A 156 -10.70 32.08 13.52
N ALA A 157 -10.40 32.55 14.68
CA ALA A 157 -9.17 33.23 14.97
C ALA A 157 -8.13 32.22 15.49
N PHE A 158 -7.12 31.92 14.69
CA PHE A 158 -6.03 31.01 15.05
C PHE A 158 -4.75 31.77 15.30
N LEU A 159 -4.07 31.42 16.41
CA LEU A 159 -2.70 31.89 16.61
C LEU A 159 -1.73 31.21 15.65
N PRO A 160 -0.81 31.95 15.03
CA PRO A 160 0.45 31.36 14.61
C PRO A 160 1.19 30.89 15.88
N HIS A 161 1.69 29.67 15.88
CA HIS A 161 2.36 29.05 17.03
C HIS A 161 3.80 28.69 16.70
N PRO A 162 4.73 28.81 17.69
CA PRO A 162 4.58 29.50 18.98
C PRO A 162 4.60 31.03 18.80
N THR A 163 3.71 31.75 19.51
CA THR A 163 3.63 33.20 19.43
C THR A 163 4.11 33.86 20.71
N PRO A 164 5.18 34.67 20.69
CA PRO A 164 5.57 35.49 21.80
C PRO A 164 4.65 36.72 21.91
N ILE A 165 4.12 36.96 23.08
CA ILE A 165 3.24 38.09 23.39
C ILE A 165 3.89 38.95 24.50
N ALA A 166 4.09 40.23 24.23
CA ALA A 166 4.56 41.18 25.20
C ALA A 166 3.47 41.50 26.24
N LEU A 167 3.81 41.45 27.51
CA LEU A 167 2.88 41.87 28.56
C LEU A 167 2.86 43.42 28.65
N PRO A 168 1.69 44.05 28.80
CA PRO A 168 1.56 45.51 28.94
C PRO A 168 2.34 46.03 30.13
N HIS A 169 2.41 45.26 31.20
CA HIS A 169 3.18 45.51 32.40
C HIS A 169 3.96 44.28 32.86
N ARG A 170 5.12 44.47 33.48
CA ARG A 170 5.86 43.37 34.09
C ARG A 170 5.07 42.74 35.23
N VAL A 171 4.75 41.47 35.11
CA VAL A 171 4.04 40.70 36.13
C VAL A 171 5.06 39.94 36.98
N ARG A 172 5.05 40.14 38.30
CA ARG A 172 5.93 39.39 39.22
C ARG A 172 5.24 38.17 39.77
N ILE A 173 5.85 37.00 39.55
CA ILE A 173 5.29 35.72 39.95
C ILE A 173 6.40 34.79 40.44
N GLY A 174 6.24 34.24 41.67
CA GLY A 174 7.24 33.36 42.27
C GLY A 174 8.64 33.96 42.32
N GLY A 175 8.75 35.29 42.52
CA GLY A 175 10.04 36.00 42.52
C GLY A 175 10.59 36.35 41.12
N ARG A 176 9.97 35.96 40.05
CA ARG A 176 10.34 36.30 38.66
C ARG A 176 9.51 37.44 38.09
N ALA A 177 10.14 38.35 37.35
CA ALA A 177 9.47 39.39 36.62
C ALA A 177 9.28 38.95 35.15
N LEU A 178 8.06 38.66 34.75
CA LEU A 178 7.70 38.29 33.40
C LEU A 178 7.41 39.52 32.53
N SER A 179 8.02 39.62 31.38
CA SER A 179 7.72 40.68 30.37
C SER A 179 7.09 40.14 29.10
N HIS A 180 7.14 38.84 28.93
CA HIS A 180 6.57 38.14 27.76
C HIS A 180 5.96 36.81 28.21
N ILE A 181 4.97 36.35 27.43
CA ILE A 181 4.44 35.00 27.45
C ILE A 181 4.58 34.40 26.06
N VAL A 182 4.66 33.11 25.97
CA VAL A 182 4.65 32.38 24.68
C VAL A 182 3.45 31.44 24.68
N VAL A 183 2.58 31.56 23.70
CA VAL A 183 1.45 30.62 23.50
C VAL A 183 1.86 29.55 22.50
N ALA A 184 1.80 28.31 22.93
CA ALA A 184 2.10 27.11 22.14
C ALA A 184 0.82 26.31 21.86
N ARG A 185 0.84 25.46 20.84
CA ARG A 185 -0.31 24.58 20.50
C ARG A 185 -0.44 23.38 21.43
N SER A 186 0.66 22.96 22.03
CA SER A 186 0.71 21.78 22.88
C SER A 186 1.77 21.92 23.97
N ALA A 187 1.68 21.13 25.02
CA ALA A 187 2.71 21.05 26.05
C ALA A 187 4.07 20.61 25.46
N ARG A 188 4.08 19.79 24.44
CA ARG A 188 5.31 19.39 23.73
C ARG A 188 5.98 20.58 23.03
N GLU A 189 5.23 21.38 22.30
CA GLU A 189 5.73 22.60 21.65
C GLU A 189 6.19 23.61 22.69
N ALA A 190 5.43 23.75 23.78
CA ALA A 190 5.76 24.58 24.89
C ALA A 190 7.11 24.17 25.54
N ARG A 191 7.33 22.88 25.77
CA ARG A 191 8.61 22.34 26.30
C ARG A 191 9.79 22.63 25.36
N ALA A 192 9.57 22.61 24.06
CA ALA A 192 10.60 22.96 23.07
C ALA A 192 10.95 24.46 23.12
N ALA A 193 9.96 25.33 23.36
CA ALA A 193 10.13 26.78 23.46
C ALA A 193 10.72 27.25 24.80
N ALA A 194 10.74 26.42 25.85
CA ALA A 194 11.09 26.75 27.21
C ALA A 194 12.56 27.18 27.46
N LYS A 195 13.33 27.39 26.42
CA LYS A 195 14.77 27.71 26.55
C LYS A 195 15.07 29.18 26.87
N THR A 196 14.07 30.05 26.99
CA THR A 196 14.23 31.48 27.17
C THR A 196 13.89 31.89 28.63
N SER A 197 14.82 32.44 29.35
CA SER A 197 14.60 32.95 30.71
C SER A 197 13.67 34.18 30.71
N GLY A 198 12.75 34.25 31.68
CA GLY A 198 11.84 35.40 31.84
C GLY A 198 10.56 35.35 31.04
N THR A 199 10.21 34.17 30.51
CA THR A 199 9.00 33.94 29.71
C THR A 199 8.15 32.86 30.38
N ALA A 200 6.83 33.06 30.52
CA ALA A 200 5.90 31.97 30.80
C ALA A 200 5.42 31.33 29.51
N ILE A 201 5.24 30.02 29.50
CA ILE A 201 4.84 29.27 28.31
C ILE A 201 3.48 28.68 28.56
N MET A 202 2.50 29.13 27.76
CA MET A 202 1.12 28.75 27.85
C MET A 202 0.76 27.74 26.80
N ALA A 203 0.06 26.68 27.18
CA ALA A 203 -0.45 25.68 26.27
C ALA A 203 -1.94 25.42 26.52
N PRO A 204 -2.70 24.97 25.52
CA PRO A 204 -4.06 24.47 25.70
C PRO A 204 -4.08 23.35 26.73
N LEU A 205 -5.07 23.34 27.59
CA LEU A 205 -5.19 22.32 28.63
C LEU A 205 -6.12 21.18 28.20
N ALA A 206 -5.94 20.67 26.96
CA ALA A 206 -6.68 19.52 26.44
C ALA A 206 -5.70 18.40 26.05
N THR A 207 -5.78 17.27 26.73
CA THR A 207 -5.04 16.06 26.40
C THR A 207 -6.00 15.02 25.81
N VAL A 208 -5.68 14.50 24.64
CA VAL A 208 -6.45 13.40 24.04
C VAL A 208 -6.05 12.10 24.73
N ALA A 209 -7.01 11.46 25.36
CA ALA A 209 -6.86 10.15 25.97
C ALA A 209 -7.19 9.06 24.95
N ILE A 210 -6.35 8.04 24.85
CA ILE A 210 -6.57 6.85 24.01
C ILE A 210 -6.70 5.63 24.93
N SER A 211 -7.81 4.90 24.81
CA SER A 211 -8.09 3.67 25.54
C SER A 211 -8.45 2.55 24.57
N GLY A 212 -8.23 1.29 24.97
CA GLY A 212 -8.55 0.11 24.17
C GLY A 212 -7.46 -0.37 23.20
N LEU A 213 -6.37 0.42 23.06
CA LEU A 213 -5.18 0.04 22.29
C LEU A 213 -3.95 0.00 23.20
N PRO A 214 -3.11 -1.04 23.14
CA PRO A 214 -1.86 -1.09 23.92
C PRO A 214 -0.90 0.04 23.49
N PRO A 215 -0.29 0.80 24.44
CA PRO A 215 0.60 1.93 24.09
C PRO A 215 1.84 1.52 23.28
N GLN A 216 2.28 0.28 23.38
CA GLN A 216 3.41 -0.27 22.61
C GLN A 216 3.03 -0.67 21.19
N SER A 217 1.73 -0.81 20.89
CA SER A 217 1.24 -1.24 19.56
C SER A 217 1.51 -0.22 18.48
N ALA A 218 1.63 -0.69 17.22
CA ALA A 218 1.77 0.17 16.06
C ALA A 218 0.54 1.05 15.86
N ALA A 219 -0.66 0.52 16.07
CA ALA A 219 -1.93 1.26 15.97
C ALA A 219 -1.99 2.45 16.95
N TYR A 220 -1.64 2.22 18.22
CA TYR A 220 -1.59 3.33 19.20
C TYR A 220 -0.60 4.41 18.76
N LYS A 221 0.62 4.00 18.37
CA LYS A 221 1.66 4.94 17.95
C LYS A 221 1.26 5.73 16.70
N HIS A 222 0.59 5.08 15.74
CA HIS A 222 0.08 5.72 14.53
C HIS A 222 -1.00 6.75 14.87
N LEU A 223 -2.00 6.36 15.67
CA LEU A 223 -3.06 7.25 16.14
C LEU A 223 -2.50 8.43 16.96
N ALA A 224 -1.59 8.17 17.89
CA ALA A 224 -0.94 9.22 18.69
C ALA A 224 -0.15 10.19 17.80
N ALA A 225 0.66 9.70 16.87
CA ALA A 225 1.42 10.54 15.94
C ALA A 225 0.51 11.39 15.04
N PHE A 226 -0.63 10.87 14.61
CA PHE A 226 -1.63 11.61 13.84
C PHE A 226 -2.23 12.78 14.64
N LEU A 227 -2.56 12.55 15.91
CA LEU A 227 -3.13 13.57 16.79
C LEU A 227 -2.07 14.61 17.18
N GLU A 228 -0.84 14.18 17.48
CA GLU A 228 0.28 15.06 17.80
C GLU A 228 0.67 16.00 16.66
N LYS A 229 0.61 15.52 15.40
CA LYS A 229 0.80 16.38 14.22
C LYS A 229 -0.25 17.50 14.11
N ARG A 230 -1.41 17.31 14.71
CA ARG A 230 -2.48 18.32 14.80
C ARG A 230 -2.43 19.19 16.03
N GLY A 231 -1.36 19.08 16.81
CA GLY A 231 -1.12 19.92 17.97
C GLY A 231 -1.78 19.43 19.26
N CYS A 232 -2.24 18.17 19.31
CA CYS A 232 -2.76 17.61 20.55
C CYS A 232 -1.65 16.97 21.39
N ASP A 233 -1.75 17.09 22.69
CA ASP A 233 -1.04 16.22 23.61
C ASP A 233 -1.81 14.92 23.78
N VAL A 234 -1.11 13.77 23.78
CA VAL A 234 -1.73 12.45 23.80
C VAL A 234 -1.26 11.67 25.02
N ALA A 235 -2.18 11.05 25.73
CA ALA A 235 -1.89 10.20 26.86
C ALA A 235 -2.56 8.82 26.71
N PRO A 236 -1.86 7.73 27.09
CA PRO A 236 -2.48 6.44 27.22
C PRO A 236 -3.44 6.44 28.42
N TYR A 237 -4.63 5.94 28.21
CA TYR A 237 -5.65 5.87 29.25
C TYR A 237 -5.92 4.42 29.63
N GLY A 238 -5.66 4.08 30.91
CA GLY A 238 -5.73 2.69 31.38
C GLY A 238 -7.12 2.20 31.77
N ALA A 239 -8.17 3.01 31.64
CA ALA A 239 -9.52 2.59 31.99
C ALA A 239 -10.17 1.86 30.80
N HIS A 240 -10.12 0.54 30.78
CA HIS A 240 -11.09 -0.25 30.04
C HIS A 240 -12.48 0.03 30.63
N LEU A 241 -13.26 0.83 29.93
CA LEU A 241 -14.70 0.90 30.19
C LEU A 241 -15.36 -0.35 29.60
N THR A 242 -15.01 -1.51 30.11
CA THR A 242 -15.76 -2.74 29.88
C THR A 242 -17.04 -2.69 30.69
N GLY A 243 -18.11 -2.39 30.03
CA GLY A 243 -19.43 -2.32 30.62
C GLY A 243 -20.05 -0.93 30.41
N SER A 244 -21.35 -0.88 30.32
CA SER A 244 -22.11 0.35 30.33
C SER A 244 -21.65 1.21 31.50
N ALA A 245 -20.92 2.32 31.22
CA ALA A 245 -20.66 3.31 32.24
C ALA A 245 -22.00 3.64 32.92
N PRO A 246 -22.05 3.67 34.24
CA PRO A 246 -23.33 4.02 34.92
C PRO A 246 -23.80 5.30 34.29
N ALA A 247 -25.12 5.37 34.00
CA ALA A 247 -25.71 6.52 33.35
C ALA A 247 -25.50 7.76 34.23
N PHE A 248 -24.36 8.40 34.06
CA PHE A 248 -24.02 9.60 34.80
C PHE A 248 -24.85 10.74 34.20
N ALA A 249 -25.68 11.30 35.00
CA ALA A 249 -26.73 12.23 34.57
C ALA A 249 -26.42 13.72 34.93
N ALA A 250 -25.18 14.06 35.30
CA ALA A 250 -24.85 15.45 35.65
C ALA A 250 -25.19 16.38 34.48
N PRO A 251 -25.82 17.49 34.76
CA PRO A 251 -26.17 18.47 33.73
C PRO A 251 -24.93 19.17 33.19
N LEU A 252 -24.92 19.51 31.88
CA LEU A 252 -23.89 20.31 31.26
C LEU A 252 -24.18 21.80 31.50
N VAL A 253 -23.76 22.30 32.65
CA VAL A 253 -23.87 23.70 33.07
C VAL A 253 -22.50 24.35 33.21
N GLY A 254 -22.40 25.66 33.27
CA GLY A 254 -21.13 26.38 33.46
C GLY A 254 -20.29 25.82 34.61
N GLY A 255 -19.07 25.43 34.37
CA GLY A 255 -18.17 24.75 35.31
C GLY A 255 -18.25 23.22 35.31
N ALA A 256 -19.26 22.60 34.70
CA ALA A 256 -19.37 21.12 34.62
C ALA A 256 -18.34 20.53 33.64
N GLY A 257 -17.87 19.31 33.96
CA GLY A 257 -17.02 18.59 33.05
C GLY A 257 -17.76 18.07 31.81
N VAL A 258 -17.10 18.18 30.65
CA VAL A 258 -17.63 17.73 29.36
C VAL A 258 -16.59 16.93 28.61
N GLY A 259 -17.00 15.86 27.94
CA GLY A 259 -16.16 15.04 27.07
C GLY A 259 -16.49 15.26 25.60
N VAL A 260 -15.46 15.33 24.78
CA VAL A 260 -15.54 15.34 23.31
C VAL A 260 -14.85 14.06 22.81
N LEU A 261 -15.61 13.16 22.16
CA LEU A 261 -15.07 11.88 21.70
C LEU A 261 -15.15 11.79 20.16
N LEU A 262 -14.12 11.17 19.59
CA LEU A 262 -14.02 10.86 18.17
C LEU A 262 -14.35 9.37 17.90
N ALA A 263 -14.20 8.54 18.92
CA ALA A 263 -14.68 7.16 18.92
C ALA A 263 -15.14 6.77 20.31
N ARG A 264 -16.11 5.84 20.37
CA ARG A 264 -16.63 5.25 21.60
C ARG A 264 -16.81 3.75 21.44
N GLY A 265 -16.84 3.03 22.52
CA GLY A 265 -16.97 1.57 22.55
C GLY A 265 -15.74 0.94 23.15
N ASP A 266 -15.29 -0.16 22.57
CA ASP A 266 -14.11 -0.88 23.04
C ASP A 266 -12.80 -0.09 22.85
N VAL A 267 -12.70 0.69 21.79
CA VAL A 267 -11.70 1.72 21.62
C VAL A 267 -12.37 3.09 21.78
N LEU A 268 -11.74 3.91 22.60
CA LEU A 268 -12.21 5.24 22.88
C LEU A 268 -11.04 6.21 22.73
N PHE A 269 -11.26 7.32 22.02
CA PHE A 269 -10.34 8.44 22.05
C PHE A 269 -11.08 9.77 21.99
N GLY A 270 -10.60 10.71 22.82
CA GLY A 270 -11.19 12.02 23.01
C GLY A 270 -10.56 12.79 24.15
N ALA A 271 -11.06 13.95 24.44
CA ALA A 271 -10.58 14.82 25.52
C ALA A 271 -11.72 15.26 26.44
N ALA A 272 -11.37 15.55 27.68
CA ALA A 272 -12.24 16.25 28.61
C ALA A 272 -11.87 17.72 28.66
N GLY A 273 -12.90 18.54 28.92
CA GLY A 273 -12.81 19.97 29.22
C GLY A 273 -13.96 20.39 30.13
N THR A 274 -14.21 21.68 30.18
CA THR A 274 -15.22 22.26 31.01
C THR A 274 -16.22 23.05 30.17
N VAL A 275 -17.49 23.01 30.54
CA VAL A 275 -18.55 23.83 29.97
C VAL A 275 -18.37 25.29 30.42
N THR A 276 -18.35 26.21 29.47
CA THR A 276 -18.31 27.64 29.79
C THR A 276 -19.75 28.16 30.09
N TRP A 277 -20.69 27.86 29.20
CA TRP A 277 -22.12 28.10 29.46
C TRP A 277 -22.99 27.15 28.63
N ASN A 278 -24.25 27.07 29.00
CA ASN A 278 -25.29 26.35 28.26
C ASN A 278 -26.49 27.25 28.13
N ASP A 279 -26.90 27.54 26.89
CA ASP A 279 -28.10 28.30 26.58
C ASP A 279 -29.09 27.41 25.79
N GLY A 280 -30.17 26.99 26.45
CA GLY A 280 -31.20 26.18 25.83
C GLY A 280 -30.74 24.88 25.16
N GLY A 281 -29.69 24.26 25.67
CA GLY A 281 -29.10 23.04 25.13
C GLY A 281 -27.92 23.30 24.15
N ARG A 282 -27.61 24.55 23.83
CA ARG A 282 -26.38 24.91 23.12
C ARG A 282 -25.25 25.09 24.14
N VAL A 283 -24.29 24.24 24.08
CA VAL A 283 -23.16 24.13 25.03
C VAL A 283 -21.93 24.74 24.41
N VAL A 284 -21.34 25.74 25.04
CA VAL A 284 -20.06 26.35 24.66
C VAL A 284 -19.00 25.91 25.68
N MET A 285 -17.83 25.48 25.19
CA MET A 285 -16.82 24.81 25.99
C MET A 285 -15.39 25.04 25.48
N PHE A 286 -14.36 24.60 26.24
CA PHE A 286 -12.93 24.61 25.97
C PHE A 286 -12.26 25.99 25.92
N GLY A 287 -12.85 27.01 25.34
CA GLY A 287 -12.22 28.32 25.16
C GLY A 287 -11.05 28.36 24.18
N HIS A 288 -10.73 27.27 23.53
CA HIS A 288 -9.72 27.12 22.50
C HIS A 288 -10.19 26.05 21.50
N PRO A 289 -9.60 25.94 20.29
CA PRO A 289 -9.94 24.88 19.36
C PRO A 289 -9.53 23.51 19.90
N PHE A 290 -10.28 22.48 19.55
CA PHE A 290 -9.87 21.09 19.73
C PHE A 290 -8.91 20.67 18.61
N PHE A 291 -9.32 20.83 17.35
CA PHE A 291 -8.48 20.70 16.16
C PHE A 291 -8.52 21.94 15.27
N GLY A 292 -9.48 22.83 15.48
CA GLY A 292 -9.77 23.92 14.58
C GLY A 292 -10.37 23.44 13.26
N ALA A 293 -11.20 22.42 13.30
CA ALA A 293 -11.73 21.74 12.13
C ALA A 293 -12.99 22.40 11.54
N GLY A 294 -13.45 23.54 12.10
CA GLY A 294 -14.62 24.25 11.62
C GLY A 294 -15.92 23.51 11.96
N ASP A 295 -16.76 23.25 10.98
CA ASP A 295 -18.00 22.49 11.16
C ASP A 295 -17.68 21.00 11.27
N VAL A 296 -18.04 20.40 12.41
CA VAL A 296 -17.73 19.01 12.76
C VAL A 296 -18.97 18.26 13.24
N GLN A 297 -18.81 16.97 13.50
CA GLN A 297 -19.76 16.18 14.26
C GLN A 297 -18.97 15.18 15.11
N PHE A 298 -18.74 15.52 16.40
CA PHE A 298 -18.13 14.64 17.37
C PHE A 298 -19.16 14.29 18.45
N TYR A 299 -18.90 13.25 19.26
CA TYR A 299 -19.74 12.98 20.42
C TYR A 299 -19.50 14.04 21.50
N MET A 300 -20.58 14.55 22.08
CA MET A 300 -20.54 15.33 23.30
C MET A 300 -21.11 14.51 24.44
N THR A 301 -20.32 14.32 25.50
CA THR A 301 -20.71 13.55 26.68
C THR A 301 -20.59 14.42 27.94
N ASN A 302 -21.32 14.09 28.99
CA ASN A 302 -20.87 14.49 30.32
C ASN A 302 -19.67 13.61 30.75
N THR A 303 -19.01 13.97 31.83
CA THR A 303 -17.83 13.27 32.31
C THR A 303 -17.98 12.87 33.78
N VAL A 304 -17.31 11.79 34.16
CA VAL A 304 -17.06 11.41 35.54
C VAL A 304 -15.60 11.69 35.83
N LEU A 305 -15.31 12.60 36.76
CA LEU A 305 -13.96 12.98 37.12
C LEU A 305 -13.50 12.16 38.33
N HIS A 306 -12.45 11.35 38.17
CA HIS A 306 -11.93 10.48 39.22
C HIS A 306 -10.99 11.21 40.19
N GLY A 307 -10.46 12.36 39.78
CA GLY A 307 -9.55 13.20 40.52
C GLY A 307 -8.50 13.83 39.60
N VAL A 308 -7.57 14.55 40.18
CA VAL A 308 -6.47 15.16 39.45
C VAL A 308 -5.18 14.38 39.75
N TRP A 309 -4.46 13.98 38.72
CA TRP A 309 -3.09 13.52 38.85
C TRP A 309 -2.20 14.73 39.10
N SER A 310 -1.82 14.95 40.37
CA SER A 310 -1.03 16.08 40.77
C SER A 310 0.37 16.03 40.21
N SER A 311 0.82 17.11 39.60
CA SER A 311 2.15 17.24 39.04
C SER A 311 2.62 18.70 39.16
N ASN A 312 3.89 18.91 39.48
CA ASN A 312 4.49 20.25 39.48
C ASN A 312 4.84 20.77 38.09
N ILE A 313 4.64 19.93 37.05
CA ILE A 313 5.00 20.25 35.65
C ILE A 313 3.77 20.18 34.76
N ASP A 314 2.93 19.15 34.91
CA ASP A 314 1.88 18.84 33.98
C ASP A 314 0.75 18.06 34.67
N PRO A 315 -0.06 18.70 35.51
CA PRO A 315 -1.19 18.05 36.16
C PRO A 315 -2.33 17.80 35.15
N TYR A 316 -3.03 16.68 35.32
CA TYR A 316 -4.17 16.35 34.45
C TYR A 316 -5.31 15.68 35.20
N ILE A 317 -6.52 15.94 34.73
CA ILE A 317 -7.74 15.34 35.29
C ILE A 317 -7.88 13.92 34.77
N LEU A 318 -8.04 12.96 35.70
CA LEU A 318 -8.43 11.60 35.39
C LEU A 318 -9.94 11.56 35.21
N TRP A 319 -10.40 11.15 34.08
CA TRP A 319 -11.82 11.22 33.72
C TRP A 319 -12.31 9.96 32.98
N SER A 320 -13.60 9.78 32.98
CA SER A 320 -14.29 8.82 32.08
C SER A 320 -15.46 9.53 31.42
N PRO A 321 -15.75 9.23 30.13
CA PRO A 321 -16.97 9.70 29.51
C PRO A 321 -18.18 9.11 30.21
N GLY A 322 -19.20 9.94 30.39
CA GLY A 322 -20.54 9.51 30.77
C GLY A 322 -21.39 9.15 29.55
N SER A 323 -22.69 9.49 29.63
CA SER A 323 -23.59 9.25 28.49
C SER A 323 -23.35 10.26 27.38
N VAL A 324 -23.56 9.85 26.13
CA VAL A 324 -23.63 10.78 25.00
C VAL A 324 -24.84 11.68 25.19
N ARG A 325 -24.62 13.00 25.23
CA ARG A 325 -25.64 14.02 25.45
C ARG A 325 -26.06 14.70 24.16
N GLY A 326 -25.24 14.62 23.14
CA GLY A 326 -25.46 15.25 21.84
C GLY A 326 -24.21 15.26 20.98
N SER A 327 -24.17 16.15 20.01
CA SER A 327 -23.04 16.38 19.12
C SER A 327 -22.31 17.67 19.43
N VAL A 328 -20.98 17.66 19.27
CA VAL A 328 -20.20 18.86 18.97
C VAL A 328 -20.40 19.17 17.50
N LEU A 329 -20.74 20.41 17.17
CA LEU A 329 -21.09 20.86 15.83
C LEU A 329 -20.08 21.86 15.25
N GLN A 330 -19.37 22.59 16.12
CA GLN A 330 -18.36 23.56 15.70
C GLN A 330 -17.13 23.47 16.58
N ASP A 331 -15.97 23.53 15.91
CA ASP A 331 -14.63 23.53 16.51
C ASP A 331 -13.86 24.70 15.91
N ARG A 332 -13.94 25.87 16.60
CA ARG A 332 -13.44 27.15 16.13
C ARG A 332 -12.28 27.65 16.98
N GLY A 333 -11.58 28.67 16.50
CA GLY A 333 -10.41 29.25 17.16
C GLY A 333 -10.65 29.71 18.60
N THR A 334 -11.83 30.17 18.90
CA THR A 334 -12.21 30.72 20.23
C THR A 334 -13.00 29.76 21.11
N GLY A 335 -13.27 28.53 20.63
CA GLY A 335 -13.96 27.51 21.42
C GLY A 335 -14.67 26.44 20.61
N VAL A 336 -15.33 25.56 21.32
CA VAL A 336 -16.06 24.41 20.79
C VAL A 336 -17.53 24.53 21.16
N VAL A 337 -18.43 24.27 20.22
CA VAL A 337 -19.89 24.34 20.43
C VAL A 337 -20.53 23.00 20.14
N GLY A 338 -21.35 22.54 21.06
CA GLY A 338 -22.21 21.39 20.93
C GLY A 338 -23.68 21.68 21.15
N ARG A 339 -24.53 20.69 20.84
CA ARG A 339 -25.99 20.76 21.07
C ARG A 339 -26.47 19.49 21.74
N ILE A 340 -27.15 19.67 22.88
CA ILE A 340 -27.79 18.56 23.59
C ILE A 340 -28.98 18.05 22.76
N GLY A 341 -29.10 16.71 22.70
CA GLY A 341 -30.18 16.04 21.97
C GLY A 341 -29.94 15.84 20.48
N ASP A 342 -28.93 16.52 19.90
CA ASP A 342 -28.51 16.30 18.52
C ASP A 342 -27.52 15.14 18.48
N MET A 343 -28.03 13.92 18.31
CA MET A 343 -27.18 12.73 18.33
C MET A 343 -26.47 12.53 17.00
N PRO A 344 -25.15 12.29 16.99
CA PRO A 344 -24.42 12.03 15.76
C PRO A 344 -24.90 10.72 15.11
N LEU A 345 -25.00 10.72 13.77
CA LEU A 345 -25.12 9.46 13.04
C LEU A 345 -23.84 8.67 13.24
N GLU A 346 -24.00 7.39 13.53
CA GLU A 346 -22.89 6.51 13.87
C GLU A 346 -22.57 5.52 12.75
N THR A 347 -21.30 5.20 12.63
CA THR A 347 -20.81 4.09 11.82
C THR A 347 -20.20 3.06 12.78
N PRO A 348 -20.75 1.85 12.83
CA PRO A 348 -20.15 0.74 13.58
C PRO A 348 -18.85 0.32 12.91
N VAL A 349 -17.81 0.12 13.73
CA VAL A 349 -16.51 -0.43 13.38
C VAL A 349 -16.35 -1.70 14.20
N THR A 350 -16.40 -2.86 13.55
CA THR A 350 -16.42 -4.16 14.23
C THR A 350 -15.30 -5.05 13.73
N GLY A 351 -14.66 -5.76 14.64
CA GLY A 351 -13.56 -6.66 14.33
C GLY A 351 -13.64 -7.97 15.08
N SER A 352 -13.22 -9.06 14.46
CA SER A 352 -13.02 -10.35 15.09
C SER A 352 -11.73 -10.99 14.60
N VAL A 353 -10.84 -11.34 15.53
CA VAL A 353 -9.56 -11.98 15.22
C VAL A 353 -9.45 -13.27 16.00
N GLU A 354 -9.22 -14.38 15.30
CA GLU A 354 -8.93 -15.68 15.87
C GLU A 354 -7.43 -15.96 15.79
N LEU A 355 -6.79 -16.21 16.92
CA LEU A 355 -5.38 -16.57 17.00
C LEU A 355 -5.17 -18.07 16.89
N GLN A 356 -4.38 -18.46 15.91
CA GLN A 356 -3.98 -19.85 15.69
C GLN A 356 -2.61 -20.14 16.36
N PRO A 357 -2.36 -21.34 16.86
CA PRO A 357 -3.25 -22.52 16.87
C PRO A 357 -4.23 -22.58 18.07
N GLN A 358 -4.20 -21.60 18.99
CA GLN A 358 -4.93 -21.65 20.26
C GLN A 358 -6.44 -21.51 20.11
N GLY A 359 -6.92 -20.93 19.01
CA GLY A 359 -8.32 -20.62 18.79
C GLY A 359 -8.86 -19.48 19.66
N THR A 360 -7.99 -18.67 20.28
CA THR A 360 -8.41 -17.52 21.09
C THR A 360 -9.03 -16.46 20.19
N VAL A 361 -10.26 -16.04 20.50
CA VAL A 361 -10.99 -15.05 19.72
C VAL A 361 -11.09 -13.72 20.46
N GLY A 362 -10.53 -12.68 19.89
CA GLY A 362 -10.76 -11.30 20.31
C GLY A 362 -11.83 -10.63 19.45
N ARG A 363 -12.67 -9.82 20.09
CA ARG A 363 -13.71 -9.04 19.40
C ARG A 363 -13.59 -7.57 19.76
N GLU A 364 -13.93 -6.75 18.80
CA GLU A 364 -13.93 -5.31 18.88
C GLU A 364 -15.28 -4.77 18.42
N THR A 365 -15.85 -3.84 19.18
CA THR A 365 -17.05 -3.10 18.77
C THR A 365 -16.90 -1.65 19.21
N SER A 366 -16.65 -0.80 18.25
CA SER A 366 -16.58 0.65 18.45
C SER A 366 -17.48 1.38 17.46
N TYR A 367 -17.72 2.64 17.74
CA TYR A 367 -18.56 3.51 16.93
C TYR A 367 -17.83 4.82 16.69
N MET A 368 -17.89 5.31 15.45
CA MET A 368 -17.40 6.63 15.09
C MET A 368 -18.53 7.51 14.56
N PRO A 369 -18.49 8.83 14.77
CA PRO A 369 -19.41 9.73 14.10
C PRO A 369 -19.26 9.58 12.59
N ARG A 370 -20.38 9.39 11.87
CA ARG A 370 -20.35 9.14 10.43
C ARG A 370 -19.64 10.23 9.65
N ARG A 371 -19.94 11.49 9.96
CA ARG A 371 -19.29 12.65 9.30
C ARG A 371 -17.76 12.65 9.46
N LEU A 372 -17.24 12.08 10.55
CA LEU A 372 -15.81 11.95 10.77
C LEU A 372 -15.21 10.88 9.86
N ILE A 373 -15.86 9.71 9.76
CA ILE A 373 -15.38 8.60 8.96
C ILE A 373 -15.65 8.78 7.45
N ASP A 374 -16.57 9.63 7.06
CA ASP A 374 -16.82 10.00 5.67
C ASP A 374 -15.77 10.97 5.11
N GLY A 375 -14.83 11.43 5.93
CA GLY A 375 -13.79 12.39 5.60
C GLY A 375 -12.36 11.84 5.76
N ASP A 376 -11.42 12.76 5.86
CA ASP A 376 -9.96 12.48 5.96
C ASP A 376 -9.53 11.61 7.17
N TRP A 377 -10.45 11.38 8.11
CA TRP A 377 -10.21 10.60 9.34
C TRP A 377 -10.67 9.14 9.22
N ALA A 378 -11.19 8.75 8.06
CA ALA A 378 -11.73 7.41 7.83
C ALA A 378 -10.74 6.28 8.17
N PHE A 379 -9.45 6.49 7.91
CA PHE A 379 -8.43 5.50 8.19
C PHE A 379 -8.27 5.15 9.69
N LEU A 380 -8.70 6.03 10.61
CA LEU A 380 -8.68 5.75 12.05
C LEU A 380 -9.55 4.55 12.43
N ALA A 381 -10.59 4.26 11.63
CA ALA A 381 -11.37 3.05 11.80
C ALA A 381 -10.54 1.77 11.64
N ALA A 382 -9.52 1.80 10.78
CA ALA A 382 -8.59 0.68 10.63
C ALA A 382 -7.73 0.48 11.89
N ASP A 383 -7.21 1.55 12.49
CA ASP A 383 -6.45 1.45 13.76
C ASP A 383 -7.32 0.85 14.87
N ILE A 384 -8.61 1.23 14.94
CA ILE A 384 -9.59 0.70 15.89
C ILE A 384 -9.76 -0.82 15.71
N LEU A 385 -9.86 -1.32 14.48
CA LEU A 385 -10.05 -2.74 14.19
C LEU A 385 -8.94 -3.63 14.75
N SER A 386 -7.72 -3.11 14.90
CA SER A 386 -6.59 -3.85 15.48
C SER A 386 -6.81 -4.27 16.92
N ALA A 387 -7.70 -3.58 17.65
CA ALA A 387 -8.03 -3.91 19.04
C ALA A 387 -8.55 -5.35 19.19
N ALA A 388 -9.25 -5.89 18.19
CA ALA A 388 -9.69 -7.29 18.21
C ALA A 388 -8.50 -8.25 18.32
N GLY A 389 -7.42 -8.00 17.57
CA GLY A 389 -6.19 -8.78 17.62
C GLY A 389 -5.48 -8.66 18.97
N TYR A 390 -5.33 -7.44 19.47
CA TYR A 390 -4.69 -7.20 20.78
C TYR A 390 -5.47 -7.82 21.95
N LYS A 391 -6.80 -7.81 21.89
CA LYS A 391 -7.63 -8.53 22.87
C LYS A 391 -7.41 -10.04 22.79
N ALA A 392 -7.34 -10.62 21.58
CA ALA A 392 -7.06 -12.03 21.41
C ALA A 392 -5.68 -12.42 21.95
N SER A 393 -4.66 -11.55 21.80
CA SER A 393 -3.28 -11.77 22.23
C SER A 393 -2.97 -11.30 23.66
N ALA A 394 -3.98 -10.98 24.47
CA ALA A 394 -3.82 -10.37 25.79
C ALA A 394 -2.95 -9.08 25.77
N ASN A 395 -3.14 -8.25 24.76
CA ASN A 395 -2.43 -7.00 24.50
C ASN A 395 -0.94 -7.15 24.12
N ALA A 396 -0.50 -8.33 23.72
CA ALA A 396 0.85 -8.51 23.20
C ALA A 396 0.90 -8.21 21.70
N VAL A 397 1.94 -7.49 21.25
CA VAL A 397 2.30 -7.40 19.83
C VAL A 397 2.94 -8.71 19.40
N ALA A 398 2.73 -9.16 18.17
CA ALA A 398 3.24 -10.44 17.71
C ALA A 398 3.65 -10.42 16.24
N PRO A 399 4.83 -10.98 15.91
CA PRO A 399 5.15 -11.32 14.55
C PRO A 399 4.30 -12.50 14.07
N GLY A 400 4.09 -12.61 12.76
CA GLY A 400 3.35 -13.75 12.22
C GLY A 400 2.73 -13.46 10.87
N SER A 401 1.72 -14.25 10.53
CA SER A 401 0.89 -14.05 9.34
C SER A 401 -0.58 -14.05 9.68
N ALA A 402 -1.36 -13.38 8.85
CA ALA A 402 -2.82 -13.31 8.99
C ALA A 402 -3.51 -13.37 7.62
N VAL A 403 -4.73 -13.86 7.63
CA VAL A 403 -5.67 -13.72 6.52
C VAL A 403 -6.86 -12.91 7.02
N THR A 404 -7.18 -11.84 6.32
CA THR A 404 -8.26 -10.92 6.66
C THR A 404 -9.37 -10.94 5.62
N THR A 405 -10.61 -10.78 6.07
CA THR A 405 -11.74 -10.43 5.21
C THR A 405 -12.38 -9.16 5.75
N THR A 406 -12.22 -8.07 5.01
CA THR A 406 -12.79 -6.76 5.33
C THR A 406 -14.04 -6.52 4.52
N THR A 407 -15.12 -6.11 5.17
CA THR A 407 -16.39 -5.74 4.56
C THR A 407 -16.72 -4.30 4.90
N ILE A 408 -16.91 -3.46 3.88
CA ILE A 408 -17.32 -2.06 4.03
C ILE A 408 -18.63 -1.87 3.30
N VAL A 409 -19.60 -1.27 3.97
CA VAL A 409 -20.85 -0.80 3.36
C VAL A 409 -20.76 0.69 3.16
N VAL A 410 -20.89 1.14 1.91
CA VAL A 410 -20.78 2.55 1.51
C VAL A 410 -21.99 2.98 0.68
N SER A 411 -22.44 4.20 0.87
CA SER A 411 -23.60 4.78 0.17
C SER A 411 -23.22 6.10 -0.50
N ASP A 412 -23.80 6.36 -1.67
CA ASP A 412 -23.80 7.67 -2.34
C ASP A 412 -25.06 8.49 -2.03
N GLY A 413 -25.94 7.98 -1.17
CA GLY A 413 -27.22 8.61 -0.83
C GLY A 413 -28.31 8.54 -1.91
N VAL A 414 -28.02 7.94 -3.07
CA VAL A 414 -28.93 7.89 -4.24
C VAL A 414 -29.30 6.44 -4.59
N ALA A 415 -28.31 5.59 -4.76
CA ALA A 415 -28.50 4.18 -5.08
C ALA A 415 -28.57 3.32 -3.78
N PRO A 416 -29.00 2.06 -3.86
CA PRO A 416 -28.81 1.12 -2.75
C PRO A 416 -27.33 1.05 -2.36
N PRO A 417 -27.01 0.93 -1.07
CA PRO A 417 -25.64 0.90 -0.61
C PRO A 417 -24.82 -0.22 -1.26
N TYR A 418 -23.56 0.05 -1.54
CA TYR A 418 -22.61 -0.90 -2.07
C TYR A 418 -21.96 -1.67 -0.92
N THR A 419 -21.94 -3.00 -1.01
CA THR A 419 -21.13 -3.85 -0.13
C THR A 419 -19.84 -4.19 -0.85
N VAL A 420 -18.72 -3.86 -0.25
CA VAL A 420 -17.37 -4.12 -0.76
C VAL A 420 -16.70 -5.11 0.18
N VAL A 421 -16.36 -6.29 -0.33
CA VAL A 421 -15.70 -7.36 0.43
C VAL A 421 -14.33 -7.61 -0.19
N ARG A 422 -13.30 -7.69 0.67
CA ARG A 422 -11.95 -8.01 0.24
C ARG A 422 -11.29 -8.96 1.21
N THR A 423 -10.68 -10.02 0.67
CA THR A 423 -9.84 -10.96 1.42
C THR A 423 -8.40 -10.78 1.02
N ASN A 424 -7.48 -10.73 1.99
CA ASN A 424 -6.07 -10.53 1.76
C ASN A 424 -5.20 -11.29 2.78
N THR A 425 -3.92 -11.46 2.46
CA THR A 425 -2.94 -12.15 3.30
C THR A 425 -1.88 -11.17 3.76
N TRP A 426 -1.43 -11.31 5.01
CA TRP A 426 -0.45 -10.45 5.66
C TRP A 426 0.67 -11.29 6.26
N ASP A 427 1.87 -10.74 6.30
CA ASP A 427 3.03 -11.33 6.94
C ASP A 427 3.90 -10.19 7.50
N ASP A 428 4.06 -10.14 8.81
CA ASP A 428 4.78 -9.07 9.48
C ASP A 428 5.78 -9.64 10.49
N SER A 429 6.97 -9.05 10.53
CA SER A 429 8.04 -9.48 11.43
C SER A 429 7.97 -8.87 12.82
N TYR A 430 7.07 -7.90 13.03
CA TYR A 430 6.95 -7.17 14.30
C TYR A 430 5.53 -7.22 14.85
N ASP A 431 4.52 -6.74 14.10
CA ASP A 431 3.14 -6.60 14.57
C ASP A 431 2.12 -6.92 13.49
N VAL A 432 1.84 -8.21 13.27
CA VAL A 432 0.83 -8.64 12.30
C VAL A 432 -0.58 -8.19 12.69
N LEU A 433 -0.83 -7.92 13.98
CA LEU A 433 -2.15 -7.50 14.47
C LEU A 433 -2.53 -6.08 14.04
N TRP A 434 -1.54 -5.27 13.69
CA TRP A 434 -1.77 -3.98 13.04
C TRP A 434 -1.80 -4.11 11.52
N SER A 435 -0.86 -4.87 10.94
CA SER A 435 -0.77 -5.07 9.49
C SER A 435 -2.07 -5.61 8.88
N LEU A 436 -2.81 -6.45 9.63
CA LEU A 436 -4.10 -6.99 9.19
C LEU A 436 -5.17 -5.92 8.90
N THR A 437 -5.01 -4.70 9.41
CA THR A 437 -5.97 -3.60 9.20
C THR A 437 -5.66 -2.73 7.98
N THR A 438 -4.53 -2.96 7.32
CA THR A 438 -4.06 -2.14 6.19
C THR A 438 -5.03 -2.13 5.01
N ASP A 439 -5.69 -3.27 4.73
CA ASP A 439 -6.74 -3.31 3.70
C ASP A 439 -7.91 -2.38 4.03
N ALA A 440 -8.37 -2.39 5.29
CA ALA A 440 -9.44 -1.51 5.74
C ALA A 440 -9.06 -0.04 5.54
N ALA A 441 -7.84 0.34 5.92
CA ALA A 441 -7.32 1.70 5.73
C ALA A 441 -7.27 2.09 4.24
N THR A 442 -6.76 1.20 3.39
CA THR A 442 -6.67 1.43 1.94
C THR A 442 -8.07 1.56 1.30
N MET A 443 -8.97 0.65 1.65
CA MET A 443 -10.35 0.66 1.13
C MET A 443 -11.07 1.95 1.54
N LEU A 444 -11.00 2.32 2.82
CA LEU A 444 -11.61 3.54 3.35
C LEU A 444 -11.05 4.78 2.66
N GLY A 445 -9.72 4.90 2.57
CA GLY A 445 -9.08 6.04 1.92
C GLY A 445 -9.51 6.22 0.46
N LEU A 446 -9.69 5.12 -0.30
CA LEU A 446 -10.18 5.18 -1.67
C LEU A 446 -11.68 5.49 -1.76
N LEU A 447 -12.49 4.91 -0.87
CA LEU A 447 -13.95 5.09 -0.89
C LEU A 447 -14.37 6.52 -0.55
N VAL A 448 -13.68 7.17 0.39
CA VAL A 448 -14.01 8.56 0.81
C VAL A 448 -13.26 9.63 0.02
N ALA A 449 -12.33 9.26 -0.87
CA ALA A 449 -11.59 10.21 -1.68
C ALA A 449 -12.54 11.00 -2.60
N ASP A 450 -12.79 12.24 -2.26
CA ASP A 450 -13.66 13.18 -3.00
C ASP A 450 -13.02 14.58 -2.98
N PRO A 451 -11.94 14.80 -3.74
CA PRO A 451 -11.17 16.02 -3.70
C PRO A 451 -11.98 17.26 -4.10
N ASP A 452 -13.02 17.08 -4.91
CA ASP A 452 -13.85 18.16 -5.42
C ASP A 452 -15.13 18.39 -4.61
N GLY A 453 -15.46 17.50 -3.66
CA GLY A 453 -16.71 17.53 -2.91
C GLY A 453 -17.96 17.29 -3.77
N THR A 454 -17.80 16.67 -4.95
CA THR A 454 -18.90 16.49 -5.91
C THR A 454 -19.62 15.16 -5.80
N ALA A 455 -19.01 14.17 -5.14
CA ALA A 455 -19.53 12.83 -5.00
C ALA A 455 -19.25 12.26 -3.60
N PRO A 456 -19.84 12.85 -2.54
CA PRO A 456 -19.59 12.41 -1.17
C PRO A 456 -20.01 10.94 -0.99
N ALA A 457 -19.20 10.21 -0.24
CA ALA A 457 -19.49 8.84 0.15
C ALA A 457 -19.79 8.78 1.65
N SER A 458 -20.77 7.99 2.02
CA SER A 458 -21.13 7.75 3.41
C SER A 458 -20.80 6.31 3.80
N ILE A 459 -19.89 6.11 4.74
CA ILE A 459 -19.52 4.80 5.28
C ILE A 459 -20.54 4.38 6.32
N LEU A 460 -21.30 3.33 6.01
CA LEU A 460 -22.38 2.86 6.86
C LEU A 460 -21.92 1.82 7.88
N SER A 461 -20.94 1.00 7.55
CA SER A 461 -20.32 0.05 8.47
C SER A 461 -18.94 -0.39 7.98
N VAL A 462 -18.08 -0.76 8.92
CA VAL A 462 -16.77 -1.40 8.66
C VAL A 462 -16.70 -2.65 9.52
N ASP A 463 -16.52 -3.83 8.89
CA ASP A 463 -16.37 -5.11 9.57
C ASP A 463 -15.12 -5.83 9.10
N MET A 464 -14.36 -6.43 10.02
CA MET A 464 -13.16 -7.21 9.72
C MET A 464 -13.20 -8.54 10.47
N LYS A 465 -12.94 -9.62 9.73
CA LYS A 465 -12.68 -10.94 10.29
C LYS A 465 -11.29 -11.39 9.90
N ALA A 466 -10.53 -11.89 10.86
CA ALA A 466 -9.17 -12.34 10.60
C ALA A 466 -8.85 -13.62 11.35
N GLY A 467 -8.03 -14.46 10.72
CA GLY A 467 -7.27 -15.51 11.36
C GLY A 467 -5.78 -15.13 11.36
N ALA A 468 -5.14 -15.11 12.51
CA ALA A 468 -3.73 -14.75 12.65
C ALA A 468 -2.97 -15.79 13.44
N GLY A 469 -1.65 -15.93 13.19
CA GLY A 469 -0.82 -16.90 13.92
C GLY A 469 0.67 -16.60 13.76
N PRO A 470 1.53 -17.26 14.59
CA PRO A 470 2.97 -17.00 14.61
C PRO A 470 3.72 -17.58 13.39
N ALA A 471 3.07 -18.47 12.63
CA ALA A 471 3.68 -19.07 11.46
C ALA A 471 3.80 -18.02 10.35
N ARG A 472 5.05 -17.86 9.82
CA ARG A 472 5.31 -16.92 8.73
C ARG A 472 4.85 -17.53 7.41
N ALA A 473 4.08 -16.78 6.63
CA ALA A 473 3.50 -17.22 5.36
C ALA A 473 3.96 -16.35 4.18
N SER A 474 5.12 -15.75 4.26
CA SER A 474 5.70 -15.01 3.14
C SER A 474 6.36 -15.92 2.10
N ALA A 475 6.48 -15.41 0.88
CA ALA A 475 7.23 -16.02 -0.21
C ALA A 475 8.04 -14.94 -0.95
N ARG A 476 9.36 -15.12 -1.01
CA ARG A 476 10.27 -14.17 -1.64
C ARG A 476 10.51 -14.53 -3.10
N ILE A 477 10.35 -13.55 -3.99
CA ILE A 477 10.71 -13.69 -5.40
C ILE A 477 12.21 -13.95 -5.51
N ALA A 478 12.60 -15.05 -6.19
CA ALA A 478 13.98 -15.47 -6.31
C ALA A 478 14.45 -15.57 -7.77
N GLY A 479 13.56 -15.85 -8.69
CA GLY A 479 13.91 -15.99 -10.10
C GLY A 479 12.70 -16.04 -11.00
N ALA A 480 12.94 -15.90 -12.29
CA ALA A 480 11.93 -16.10 -13.31
C ALA A 480 12.58 -16.66 -14.57
N ARG A 481 11.80 -17.38 -15.38
CA ARG A 481 12.26 -17.90 -16.67
C ARG A 481 11.12 -18.07 -17.66
N PHE A 482 11.49 -18.10 -18.91
CA PHE A 482 10.64 -18.53 -20.02
C PHE A 482 11.09 -19.92 -20.49
N PRO A 483 10.49 -21.02 -20.04
CA PRO A 483 10.99 -22.38 -20.29
C PRO A 483 11.04 -22.74 -21.80
N ASP A 484 10.19 -22.16 -22.61
CA ASP A 484 10.15 -22.36 -24.07
C ASP A 484 10.78 -21.21 -24.87
N GLY A 485 11.42 -20.24 -24.17
CA GLY A 485 11.88 -18.98 -24.73
C GLY A 485 10.73 -18.02 -25.01
N LEU A 486 11.08 -16.77 -25.38
CA LEU A 486 10.12 -15.74 -25.77
C LEU A 486 9.87 -15.73 -27.28
N ARG A 487 8.60 -15.58 -27.68
CA ARG A 487 8.17 -15.48 -29.07
C ARG A 487 7.23 -14.29 -29.25
N ALA A 488 7.50 -13.46 -30.25
CA ALA A 488 6.59 -12.40 -30.65
C ALA A 488 5.31 -12.98 -31.26
N GLY A 489 4.18 -12.32 -31.03
CA GLY A 489 2.87 -12.74 -31.55
C GLY A 489 2.29 -13.98 -30.84
N ALA A 490 2.85 -14.40 -29.72
CA ALA A 490 2.43 -15.63 -29.03
C ALA A 490 2.22 -15.41 -27.54
N ALA A 491 1.45 -16.30 -26.91
CA ALA A 491 1.44 -16.48 -25.47
C ALA A 491 2.71 -17.27 -25.06
N ASN A 492 3.45 -16.72 -24.12
CA ASN A 492 4.70 -17.29 -23.63
C ASN A 492 4.52 -17.73 -22.20
N LYS A 493 4.78 -19.01 -21.93
CA LYS A 493 4.79 -19.51 -20.55
C LYS A 493 5.89 -18.83 -19.78
N VAL A 494 5.54 -18.28 -18.61
CA VAL A 494 6.48 -17.72 -17.65
C VAL A 494 6.38 -18.48 -16.33
N GLU A 495 7.51 -18.78 -15.76
CA GLU A 495 7.66 -19.45 -14.47
C GLU A 495 8.41 -18.52 -13.53
N VAL A 496 7.81 -18.21 -12.37
CA VAL A 496 8.44 -17.44 -11.30
C VAL A 496 8.73 -18.35 -10.12
N MET A 497 9.97 -18.37 -9.70
CA MET A 497 10.43 -19.15 -8.54
C MET A 497 10.33 -18.29 -7.28
N LEU A 498 9.71 -18.85 -6.24
CA LEU A 498 9.51 -18.21 -4.96
C LEU A 498 10.03 -19.13 -3.86
N TYR A 499 10.74 -18.56 -2.87
CA TYR A 499 11.09 -19.30 -1.66
C TYR A 499 10.15 -18.91 -0.54
N ALA A 500 9.38 -19.86 -0.05
CA ALA A 500 8.56 -19.68 1.14
C ALA A 500 9.47 -19.53 2.37
N PHE A 501 9.00 -18.76 3.36
CA PHE A 501 9.75 -18.51 4.59
C PHE A 501 10.18 -19.83 5.24
N GLY A 502 11.46 -19.95 5.58
CA GLY A 502 12.04 -21.14 6.19
C GLY A 502 12.18 -22.37 5.28
N GLN A 503 11.81 -22.29 4.00
CA GLN A 503 11.93 -23.41 3.06
C GLN A 503 13.11 -23.23 2.09
N GLN A 504 13.79 -24.34 1.79
CA GLN A 504 14.90 -24.38 0.83
C GLN A 504 14.44 -24.77 -0.58
N THR A 505 13.27 -25.42 -0.69
CA THR A 505 12.71 -25.82 -1.98
C THR A 505 11.83 -24.71 -2.51
N PRO A 506 12.09 -24.22 -3.74
CA PRO A 506 11.26 -23.17 -4.32
C PRO A 506 9.88 -23.71 -4.72
N ILE A 507 8.86 -22.89 -4.56
CA ILE A 507 7.58 -23.04 -5.20
C ILE A 507 7.56 -22.25 -6.51
N THR A 508 6.77 -22.68 -7.49
CA THR A 508 6.72 -22.05 -8.82
C THR A 508 5.33 -21.51 -9.08
N ALA A 509 5.24 -20.21 -9.32
CA ALA A 509 4.05 -19.58 -9.89
C ALA A 509 4.18 -19.62 -11.43
N VAL A 510 3.12 -20.04 -12.11
CA VAL A 510 3.12 -20.25 -13.57
C VAL A 510 2.01 -19.42 -14.19
N GLY A 511 2.30 -18.79 -15.32
CA GLY A 511 1.33 -18.04 -16.11
C GLY A 511 1.76 -17.85 -17.55
N GLU A 512 1.05 -16.98 -18.24
CA GLU A 512 1.31 -16.67 -19.64
C GLU A 512 1.46 -15.16 -19.84
N LEU A 513 2.48 -14.78 -20.59
CA LEU A 513 2.73 -13.42 -21.02
C LEU A 513 2.58 -13.34 -22.56
N ARG A 514 1.65 -12.55 -23.07
CA ARG A 514 1.39 -12.41 -24.51
C ARG A 514 2.17 -11.25 -25.07
N LEU A 515 3.18 -11.55 -25.91
CA LEU A 515 3.91 -10.55 -26.66
C LEU A 515 3.16 -10.19 -27.96
N PRO A 516 3.04 -8.90 -28.32
CA PRO A 516 2.52 -8.47 -29.61
C PRO A 516 3.32 -9.01 -30.79
N ALA A 517 2.69 -9.16 -31.95
CA ALA A 517 3.40 -9.49 -33.19
C ALA A 517 4.40 -8.36 -33.53
N GLY A 518 5.64 -8.74 -33.86
CA GLY A 518 6.70 -7.78 -34.19
C GLY A 518 7.44 -7.18 -32.98
N ALA A 519 6.98 -7.45 -31.75
CA ALA A 519 7.71 -7.01 -30.55
C ALA A 519 9.08 -7.67 -30.46
N SER A 520 10.06 -6.94 -29.90
CA SER A 520 11.37 -7.51 -29.57
C SER A 520 11.22 -8.60 -28.50
N THR A 521 11.89 -9.72 -28.70
CA THR A 521 12.02 -10.76 -27.66
C THR A 521 13.18 -10.48 -26.72
N SER A 522 13.95 -9.40 -26.97
CA SER A 522 14.93 -8.86 -26.05
C SER A 522 14.32 -7.70 -25.29
N GLY A 523 14.59 -7.62 -24.00
CA GLY A 523 14.02 -6.60 -23.14
C GLY A 523 14.29 -6.86 -21.66
N ALA A 524 13.68 -6.06 -20.81
CA ALA A 524 13.72 -6.20 -19.38
C ALA A 524 12.48 -6.94 -18.87
N LEU A 525 12.69 -7.92 -18.01
CA LEU A 525 11.65 -8.55 -17.22
C LEU A 525 11.71 -8.02 -15.79
N SER A 526 10.61 -7.48 -15.31
CA SER A 526 10.42 -7.08 -13.93
C SER A 526 9.37 -7.98 -13.29
N VAL A 527 9.67 -8.48 -12.09
CA VAL A 527 8.73 -9.26 -11.28
C VAL A 527 8.68 -8.61 -9.91
N PHE A 528 7.49 -8.26 -9.45
CA PHE A 528 7.30 -7.55 -8.19
C PHE A 528 5.93 -7.87 -7.57
N PRO A 529 5.75 -7.67 -6.24
CA PRO A 529 4.46 -7.84 -5.60
C PRO A 529 3.42 -6.91 -6.22
N ALA A 530 2.25 -7.42 -6.55
CA ALA A 530 1.22 -6.64 -7.24
C ALA A 530 0.70 -5.47 -6.39
N ALA A 531 0.69 -5.62 -5.06
CA ALA A 531 0.23 -4.60 -4.13
C ALA A 531 1.22 -3.41 -3.96
N VAL A 532 2.51 -3.60 -4.29
CA VAL A 532 3.57 -2.61 -4.04
C VAL A 532 3.99 -1.84 -5.29
N GLY A 533 3.97 -2.49 -6.47
CA GLY A 533 4.42 -1.91 -7.74
C GLY A 533 5.95 -1.96 -7.95
N PRO A 534 6.44 -1.48 -9.12
CA PRO A 534 7.84 -1.63 -9.50
C PRO A 534 8.77 -0.74 -8.66
N GLY A 535 9.88 -1.31 -8.20
CA GLY A 535 11.00 -0.57 -7.60
C GLY A 535 10.96 -0.33 -6.10
N SER A 536 9.99 -0.89 -5.37
CA SER A 536 9.96 -0.83 -3.91
C SER A 536 10.22 -2.22 -3.34
N ASP A 537 11.26 -2.33 -2.53
CA ASP A 537 11.56 -3.53 -1.73
C ASP A 537 10.88 -3.50 -0.36
N ASP A 538 10.24 -2.38 -0.02
CA ASP A 538 9.53 -2.23 1.23
C ASP A 538 8.16 -2.92 1.17
N PRO A 539 7.77 -3.63 2.25
CA PRO A 539 6.39 -4.06 2.42
C PRO A 539 5.49 -2.82 2.37
N PRO A 540 4.21 -2.94 1.95
CA PRO A 540 3.28 -1.84 1.99
C PRO A 540 3.14 -1.38 3.45
N GLN A 541 4.05 -0.48 3.85
CA GLN A 541 3.88 0.28 5.07
C GLN A 541 2.68 1.18 4.81
N GLY A 542 1.76 1.25 5.77
CA GLY A 542 0.51 2.01 5.67
C GLY A 542 0.69 3.52 5.49
N ASP A 543 1.55 3.92 4.59
CA ASP A 543 1.64 5.29 4.14
C ASP A 543 0.51 5.57 3.15
N LEU A 544 -0.62 6.02 3.70
CA LEU A 544 -1.80 6.46 2.97
C LEU A 544 -1.51 7.58 1.95
N GLY A 545 -0.32 8.19 2.02
CA GLY A 545 0.17 9.13 1.02
C GLY A 545 0.45 8.49 -0.34
N GLY A 546 0.85 7.20 -0.37
CA GLY A 546 1.12 6.47 -1.61
C GLY A 546 -0.12 6.06 -2.41
N ALA A 547 -1.27 5.91 -1.77
CA ALA A 547 -2.53 5.63 -2.45
C ALA A 547 -3.04 6.86 -3.23
N ARG A 548 -2.74 8.07 -2.75
CA ARG A 548 -3.07 9.33 -3.43
C ARG A 548 -2.28 9.54 -4.73
N SER A 549 -1.09 8.97 -4.88
CA SER A 549 -0.25 9.18 -6.07
C SER A 549 -0.51 8.23 -7.24
N ARG A 550 -1.29 7.16 -7.05
CA ARG A 550 -1.60 6.19 -8.13
C ARG A 550 -2.91 6.46 -8.87
N GLY A 551 -3.70 7.43 -8.43
CA GLY A 551 -5.01 7.77 -8.99
C GLY A 551 -5.11 9.17 -9.58
N ALA A 552 -4.02 9.76 -10.09
CA ALA A 552 -4.09 10.99 -10.84
C ALA A 552 -4.63 10.72 -12.26
N ALA A 553 -5.86 10.26 -12.34
CA ALA A 553 -6.61 10.19 -13.57
C ALA A 553 -8.07 10.51 -13.24
N ASP A 554 -8.49 11.69 -13.67
CA ASP A 554 -9.85 12.21 -13.63
C ASP A 554 -10.41 12.51 -12.22
N ASP A 555 -10.37 13.77 -11.83
CA ASP A 555 -10.77 14.32 -10.52
C ASP A 555 -12.27 14.16 -10.17
N ARG A 556 -13.04 13.42 -10.95
CA ARG A 556 -14.50 13.28 -10.84
C ARG A 556 -14.98 11.83 -10.75
N GLN A 557 -14.44 11.06 -9.81
CA GLN A 557 -14.89 9.70 -9.62
C GLN A 557 -16.16 9.61 -8.80
N THR A 558 -17.19 8.96 -9.36
CA THR A 558 -18.40 8.58 -8.63
C THR A 558 -18.10 7.53 -7.56
N VAL A 559 -18.96 7.40 -6.54
CA VAL A 559 -18.82 6.33 -5.53
C VAL A 559 -18.76 4.95 -6.19
N ALA A 560 -19.56 4.70 -7.23
CA ALA A 560 -19.52 3.44 -7.99
C ALA A 560 -18.16 3.16 -8.63
N GLN A 561 -17.50 4.17 -9.18
CA GLN A 561 -16.15 4.03 -9.76
C GLN A 561 -15.09 3.77 -8.68
N ARG A 562 -15.17 4.44 -7.54
CA ARG A 562 -14.30 4.19 -6.37
C ARG A 562 -14.50 2.76 -5.82
N VAL A 563 -15.73 2.29 -5.75
CA VAL A 563 -16.06 0.89 -5.41
C VAL A 563 -15.43 -0.09 -6.42
N ALA A 564 -15.52 0.21 -7.72
CA ALA A 564 -14.88 -0.61 -8.75
C ALA A 564 -13.35 -0.61 -8.61
N ALA A 565 -12.75 0.54 -8.31
CA ALA A 565 -11.31 0.67 -8.05
C ALA A 565 -10.87 -0.19 -6.85
N VAL A 566 -11.61 -0.15 -5.74
CA VAL A 566 -11.32 -1.00 -4.56
C VAL A 566 -11.42 -2.49 -4.90
N ARG A 567 -12.43 -2.90 -5.66
CA ARG A 567 -12.58 -4.30 -6.10
C ARG A 567 -11.47 -4.76 -7.04
N ALA A 568 -10.84 -3.83 -7.76
CA ALA A 568 -9.73 -4.10 -8.68
C ALA A 568 -8.35 -4.12 -8.01
N LEU A 569 -8.25 -3.73 -6.72
CA LEU A 569 -6.97 -3.74 -6.00
C LEU A 569 -6.37 -5.16 -5.97
N PRO A 570 -5.08 -5.32 -6.30
CA PRO A 570 -4.41 -6.60 -6.20
C PRO A 570 -4.29 -7.06 -4.74
N THR A 571 -4.30 -8.38 -4.51
CA THR A 571 -4.04 -8.98 -3.20
C THR A 571 -2.55 -9.19 -2.96
N ASN A 572 -2.13 -9.32 -1.71
CA ASN A 572 -0.73 -9.44 -1.33
C ASN A 572 -0.09 -10.79 -1.70
N ASP A 573 -0.90 -11.77 -2.07
CA ASP A 573 -0.43 -13.04 -2.63
C ASP A 573 -0.28 -13.01 -4.17
N GLN A 574 -0.51 -11.85 -4.78
CA GLN A 574 -0.33 -11.65 -6.21
C GLN A 574 1.00 -10.99 -6.53
N LEU A 575 1.56 -11.36 -7.67
CA LEU A 575 2.75 -10.76 -8.24
C LEU A 575 2.52 -10.39 -9.70
N VAL A 576 3.12 -9.30 -10.13
CA VAL A 576 3.10 -8.86 -11.53
C VAL A 576 4.38 -9.29 -12.20
N VAL A 577 4.24 -9.87 -13.37
CA VAL A 577 5.33 -10.12 -14.32
C VAL A 577 5.16 -9.14 -15.46
N MET A 578 6.08 -8.21 -15.58
CA MET A 578 6.07 -7.17 -16.61
C MET A 578 7.29 -7.32 -17.51
N PHE A 579 7.06 -7.38 -18.82
CA PHE A 579 8.12 -7.39 -19.80
C PHE A 579 8.10 -6.11 -20.65
N THR A 580 9.22 -5.43 -20.69
CA THR A 580 9.44 -4.23 -21.50
C THR A 580 10.37 -4.59 -22.65
N PRO A 581 9.86 -4.72 -23.90
CA PRO A 581 10.69 -5.04 -25.06
C PRO A 581 11.74 -3.94 -25.33
N ASP A 582 12.94 -4.33 -25.77
CA ASP A 582 13.89 -3.35 -26.29
C ASP A 582 13.35 -2.72 -27.58
N LEU A 583 13.62 -1.44 -27.79
CA LEU A 583 13.36 -0.79 -29.07
C LEU A 583 14.15 -1.54 -30.15
N GLY A 584 13.47 -2.02 -31.17
CA GLY A 584 14.15 -2.60 -32.35
C GLY A 584 15.05 -1.55 -33.02
N PRO A 585 16.08 -1.98 -33.81
CA PRO A 585 16.88 -1.03 -34.56
C PRO A 585 15.96 -0.22 -35.47
N VAL A 586 15.92 1.11 -35.25
CA VAL A 586 15.19 2.04 -36.10
C VAL A 586 15.81 1.94 -37.49
N ALA A 587 15.11 1.36 -38.44
CA ALA A 587 15.50 1.44 -39.83
C ALA A 587 15.34 2.91 -40.31
N PRO A 588 16.36 3.56 -40.83
CA PRO A 588 16.24 4.94 -41.32
C PRO A 588 15.59 4.96 -42.68
N ALA A 589 14.27 4.78 -42.76
CA ALA A 589 13.52 5.15 -43.96
C ALA A 589 12.01 5.17 -43.65
N SER A 590 11.45 6.33 -43.94
CA SER A 590 10.04 6.70 -43.88
C SER A 590 9.41 6.94 -42.49
N GLY A 591 9.33 8.16 -42.16
CA GLY A 591 8.51 9.04 -41.31
C GLY A 591 7.37 8.51 -40.42
N SER A 592 7.41 7.26 -39.96
CA SER A 592 6.50 6.77 -38.93
C SER A 592 7.32 6.55 -37.66
N VAL A 593 7.15 7.44 -36.70
CA VAL A 593 7.60 7.23 -35.32
C VAL A 593 6.85 6.02 -34.78
N VAL A 594 7.49 4.86 -34.76
CA VAL A 594 7.01 3.72 -33.96
C VAL A 594 7.19 4.16 -32.52
N GLY A 595 6.09 4.45 -31.84
CA GLY A 595 6.07 4.78 -30.42
C GLY A 595 6.77 3.69 -29.59
N PRO A 596 7.14 3.97 -28.33
CA PRO A 596 7.73 2.97 -27.45
C PRO A 596 6.79 1.76 -27.41
N THR A 597 7.34 0.57 -27.63
CA THR A 597 6.57 -0.67 -27.52
C THR A 597 6.09 -0.76 -26.08
N GLU A 598 4.78 -0.72 -25.86
CA GLU A 598 4.20 -0.76 -24.52
C GLU A 598 4.66 -2.02 -23.78
N SER A 599 4.92 -1.84 -22.49
CA SER A 599 5.20 -2.97 -21.60
C SER A 599 3.99 -3.89 -21.56
N VAL A 600 4.22 -5.19 -21.61
CA VAL A 600 3.16 -6.20 -21.45
C VAL A 600 3.29 -6.83 -20.07
N GLN A 601 2.16 -7.12 -19.45
CA GLN A 601 2.16 -7.67 -18.10
C GLN A 601 1.12 -8.78 -17.93
N THR A 602 1.37 -9.61 -16.92
CA THR A 602 0.43 -10.61 -16.42
C THR A 602 0.53 -10.70 -14.90
N THR A 603 -0.55 -11.07 -14.25
CA THR A 603 -0.60 -11.25 -12.79
C THR A 603 -0.63 -12.74 -12.48
N LEU A 604 0.20 -13.15 -11.52
CA LEU A 604 0.26 -14.51 -11.01
C LEU A 604 -0.07 -14.52 -9.51
N THR A 605 -0.37 -15.70 -8.96
CA THR A 605 -0.63 -15.86 -7.53
C THR A 605 0.41 -16.78 -6.88
N ALA A 606 0.80 -16.43 -5.67
CA ALA A 606 1.67 -17.21 -4.79
C ALA A 606 0.89 -18.14 -3.84
N GLN A 607 -0.35 -18.47 -4.18
CA GLN A 607 -1.21 -19.42 -3.46
C GLN A 607 -1.43 -19.04 -1.98
N GLY A 608 -1.87 -17.82 -1.74
CA GLY A 608 -2.18 -17.31 -0.39
C GLY A 608 -0.96 -16.95 0.46
N ARG A 609 0.25 -16.88 -0.14
CA ARG A 609 1.47 -16.43 0.55
C ARG A 609 1.74 -14.96 0.26
N TYR A 610 2.08 -14.22 1.29
CA TYR A 610 2.49 -12.82 1.16
C TYR A 610 3.75 -12.69 0.32
N VAL A 611 3.69 -12.03 -0.83
CA VAL A 611 4.80 -11.91 -1.77
C VAL A 611 5.74 -10.79 -1.35
N THR A 612 7.03 -11.07 -1.31
CA THR A 612 8.09 -10.12 -0.97
C THR A 612 9.20 -10.10 -2.00
N GLY A 613 9.99 -9.04 -1.99
CA GLY A 613 11.13 -8.83 -2.87
C GLY A 613 10.72 -8.54 -4.31
N SER A 614 11.67 -8.13 -5.10
CA SER A 614 11.51 -7.84 -6.52
C SER A 614 12.63 -8.47 -7.35
N LEU A 615 12.40 -8.65 -8.63
CA LEU A 615 13.37 -9.15 -9.57
C LEU A 615 13.33 -8.28 -10.83
N GLN A 616 14.49 -7.76 -11.23
CA GLN A 616 14.65 -7.14 -12.53
C GLN A 616 15.80 -7.79 -13.27
N ARG A 617 15.55 -8.34 -14.43
CA ARG A 617 16.55 -9.06 -15.26
C ARG A 617 16.32 -8.73 -16.72
N ARG A 618 17.38 -8.70 -17.49
CA ARG A 618 17.27 -8.68 -18.95
C ARG A 618 17.03 -10.09 -19.50
N THR A 619 16.46 -10.19 -20.68
CA THR A 619 16.38 -11.50 -21.36
C THR A 619 17.76 -11.93 -21.80
N GLY A 620 18.17 -13.10 -21.37
CA GLY A 620 19.44 -13.70 -21.81
C GLY A 620 19.40 -14.02 -23.30
N ARG A 621 20.53 -13.81 -23.97
CA ARG A 621 20.71 -14.17 -25.40
C ARG A 621 21.75 -15.26 -25.48
N LEU A 622 21.33 -16.47 -25.87
CA LEU A 622 22.22 -17.60 -26.15
C LEU A 622 22.22 -17.87 -27.65
N ARG A 623 23.38 -17.70 -28.27
CA ARG A 623 23.60 -18.15 -29.64
C ARG A 623 24.24 -19.53 -29.60
N LEU A 624 23.73 -20.46 -30.41
CA LEU A 624 24.25 -21.82 -30.50
C LEU A 624 24.58 -22.16 -31.94
N ARG A 625 25.78 -22.72 -32.14
CA ARG A 625 26.25 -23.14 -33.46
C ARG A 625 26.78 -24.59 -33.36
N VAL A 626 26.51 -25.35 -34.39
CA VAL A 626 27.06 -26.68 -34.57
C VAL A 626 27.94 -26.70 -35.79
N SER A 627 29.17 -27.25 -35.70
CA SER A 627 30.10 -27.32 -36.80
C SER A 627 30.89 -28.65 -36.80
N PRO A 628 30.85 -29.39 -37.90
CA PRO A 628 29.94 -29.25 -39.04
C PRO A 628 28.51 -29.65 -38.71
N ALA A 629 27.52 -29.01 -39.33
CA ALA A 629 26.09 -29.26 -39.09
C ALA A 629 25.60 -30.63 -39.67
N SER A 630 26.43 -31.27 -40.52
CA SER A 630 26.18 -32.56 -41.07
C SER A 630 27.41 -33.48 -40.91
N VAL A 631 27.26 -34.55 -40.18
CA VAL A 631 28.37 -35.48 -39.80
C VAL A 631 28.07 -36.88 -40.30
N PRO A 632 29.10 -37.72 -40.57
CA PRO A 632 28.89 -39.12 -40.79
C PRO A 632 28.32 -39.83 -39.55
N TYR A 633 27.76 -41.01 -39.72
CA TYR A 633 27.30 -41.88 -38.65
C TYR A 633 28.42 -42.05 -37.58
N LYS A 634 28.07 -41.74 -36.30
CA LYS A 634 28.96 -41.69 -35.16
C LYS A 634 30.12 -40.67 -35.28
N GLY A 635 30.08 -39.77 -36.24
CA GLY A 635 31.07 -38.73 -36.45
C GLY A 635 31.06 -37.67 -35.38
N ALA A 636 32.17 -36.95 -35.25
CA ALA A 636 32.34 -35.87 -34.28
C ALA A 636 31.93 -34.50 -34.85
N PHE A 637 31.45 -33.64 -34.00
CA PHE A 637 31.14 -32.21 -34.28
C PHE A 637 31.40 -31.38 -33.05
N ALA A 638 31.59 -30.08 -33.23
CA ALA A 638 31.70 -29.12 -32.15
C ALA A 638 30.38 -28.37 -31.99
N VAL A 639 29.99 -28.14 -30.74
CA VAL A 639 28.90 -27.26 -30.34
C VAL A 639 29.54 -26.05 -29.68
N SER A 640 29.34 -24.86 -30.22
CA SER A 640 29.81 -23.62 -29.61
C SER A 640 28.60 -22.74 -29.28
N GLY A 641 28.68 -22.05 -28.16
CA GLY A 641 27.66 -21.10 -27.75
C GLY A 641 28.28 -19.82 -27.21
N ALA A 642 27.52 -18.73 -27.35
CA ALA A 642 27.86 -17.44 -26.78
C ALA A 642 26.62 -16.87 -26.07
N LEU A 643 26.81 -16.51 -24.82
CA LEU A 643 25.86 -15.78 -23.97
C LEU A 643 26.20 -14.31 -24.02
N ALA A 644 25.21 -13.46 -24.19
CA ALA A 644 25.34 -12.01 -23.98
C ALA A 644 24.80 -11.66 -22.60
N GLU A 645 25.43 -10.66 -21.94
CA GLU A 645 24.98 -10.12 -20.67
C GLU A 645 24.96 -11.15 -19.54
N THR A 646 26.13 -11.61 -19.10
CA THR A 646 26.27 -12.52 -17.93
C THR A 646 27.08 -11.85 -16.83
N ALA A 647 26.86 -12.28 -15.58
CA ALA A 647 27.63 -11.77 -14.43
C ALA A 647 29.07 -12.30 -14.37
N GLY A 648 29.45 -13.24 -15.25
CA GLY A 648 30.77 -13.87 -15.25
C GLY A 648 30.77 -15.31 -15.77
N GLU A 649 31.65 -16.16 -15.23
CA GLU A 649 31.66 -17.58 -15.54
C GLU A 649 30.34 -18.24 -15.13
N THR A 650 29.77 -19.06 -16.01
CA THR A 650 28.49 -19.71 -15.78
C THR A 650 28.43 -21.07 -16.45
N THR A 651 27.42 -21.87 -16.14
CA THR A 651 27.22 -23.20 -16.71
C THR A 651 26.05 -23.24 -17.67
N VAL A 652 26.22 -24.03 -18.74
CA VAL A 652 25.16 -24.27 -19.73
C VAL A 652 24.92 -25.74 -19.85
N ASP A 653 23.69 -26.19 -19.74
CA ASP A 653 23.29 -27.57 -19.92
C ASP A 653 22.97 -27.85 -21.39
N LEU A 654 23.61 -28.91 -21.91
CA LEU A 654 23.39 -29.36 -23.26
C LEU A 654 22.52 -30.62 -23.25
N TYR A 655 21.56 -30.66 -24.13
CA TYR A 655 20.64 -31.78 -24.32
C TYR A 655 20.63 -32.23 -25.78
N ARG A 656 20.39 -33.51 -25.99
CA ARG A 656 20.00 -34.07 -27.28
C ARG A 656 18.46 -34.14 -27.34
N LEU A 657 17.89 -33.53 -28.33
CA LEU A 657 16.46 -33.66 -28.65
C LEU A 657 16.32 -34.50 -29.92
N SER A 658 15.81 -35.72 -29.80
CA SER A 658 15.62 -36.63 -30.92
C SER A 658 14.68 -36.07 -31.93
N ALA A 659 15.03 -36.13 -33.25
CA ALA A 659 14.18 -35.71 -34.35
C ALA A 659 12.97 -36.67 -34.62
N VAL A 660 13.09 -37.90 -34.09
CA VAL A 660 12.10 -38.96 -34.34
C VAL A 660 11.14 -39.11 -33.16
N THR A 661 11.70 -39.22 -31.93
CA THR A 661 10.90 -39.49 -30.72
C THR A 661 10.52 -38.23 -29.95
N GLY A 662 11.18 -37.10 -30.22
CA GLY A 662 11.05 -35.92 -29.43
C GLY A 662 11.69 -36.00 -28.00
N GLU A 663 12.34 -37.13 -27.71
CA GLU A 663 12.98 -37.35 -26.40
C GLU A 663 14.14 -36.36 -26.17
N LYS A 664 14.15 -35.72 -24.98
CA LYS A 664 15.16 -34.78 -24.56
C LYS A 664 16.07 -35.45 -23.49
N VAL A 665 17.32 -35.65 -23.79
CA VAL A 665 18.29 -36.29 -22.88
C VAL A 665 19.44 -35.33 -22.62
N LYS A 666 19.80 -35.14 -21.36
CA LYS A 666 20.97 -34.32 -20.97
C LYS A 666 22.24 -35.06 -21.39
N ILE A 667 23.15 -34.36 -22.07
CA ILE A 667 24.37 -34.93 -22.64
C ILE A 667 25.64 -34.33 -22.01
N ALA A 668 25.57 -33.07 -21.52
CA ALA A 668 26.71 -32.43 -20.87
C ALA A 668 26.22 -31.20 -20.06
N THR A 669 27.04 -30.82 -19.08
CA THR A 669 27.05 -29.46 -18.52
C THR A 669 28.39 -28.84 -18.87
N VAL A 670 28.40 -27.70 -19.53
CA VAL A 670 29.62 -27.03 -19.97
C VAL A 670 29.78 -25.70 -19.25
N VAL A 671 31.03 -25.35 -18.95
CA VAL A 671 31.37 -24.04 -18.39
C VAL A 671 31.51 -23.07 -19.55
N ALA A 672 30.77 -21.96 -19.47
CA ALA A 672 30.93 -20.80 -20.35
C ALA A 672 31.84 -19.80 -19.66
N ALA A 673 33.02 -19.59 -20.21
CA ALA A 673 34.00 -18.64 -19.68
C ALA A 673 33.72 -17.22 -20.18
N PRO A 674 34.04 -16.20 -19.36
CA PRO A 674 33.86 -14.80 -19.73
C PRO A 674 34.61 -14.47 -21.05
N ASP A 675 33.95 -13.71 -21.93
CA ASP A 675 34.51 -13.29 -23.23
C ASP A 675 35.22 -11.93 -23.19
N GLY A 676 35.31 -11.29 -22.01
CA GLY A 676 35.88 -9.95 -21.79
C GLY A 676 35.03 -8.79 -22.32
N ARG A 677 33.82 -9.05 -22.81
CA ARG A 677 32.88 -8.07 -23.38
C ARG A 677 31.52 -8.06 -22.66
N GLY A 678 31.46 -8.61 -21.44
CA GLY A 678 30.22 -8.73 -20.65
C GLY A 678 29.37 -9.93 -21.05
N GLY A 679 29.93 -10.87 -21.82
CA GLY A 679 29.33 -12.14 -22.17
C GLY A 679 30.18 -13.32 -21.75
N ALA A 680 29.74 -14.54 -22.07
CA ALA A 680 30.46 -15.78 -21.86
C ALA A 680 30.34 -16.71 -23.07
N ALA A 681 31.36 -17.52 -23.32
CA ALA A 681 31.36 -18.44 -24.45
C ALA A 681 31.82 -19.85 -24.04
N PHE A 682 31.30 -20.83 -24.73
CA PHE A 682 31.72 -22.22 -24.56
C PHE A 682 31.90 -22.93 -25.88
N SER A 683 32.68 -24.04 -25.85
CA SER A 683 32.80 -24.97 -26.95
C SER A 683 32.91 -26.40 -26.41
N GLN A 684 32.12 -27.32 -26.95
CA GLN A 684 32.09 -28.71 -26.56
C GLN A 684 32.17 -29.63 -27.79
N ARG A 685 33.07 -30.56 -27.80
CA ARG A 685 33.12 -31.62 -28.81
C ARG A 685 32.17 -32.75 -28.42
N LEU A 686 31.35 -33.16 -29.35
CA LEU A 686 30.40 -34.27 -29.23
C LEU A 686 30.62 -35.28 -30.36
N GLU A 687 30.37 -36.55 -30.08
CA GLU A 687 30.49 -37.62 -31.08
C GLU A 687 29.57 -38.81 -30.76
N GLY A 688 29.56 -39.81 -31.62
CA GLY A 688 28.81 -41.04 -31.38
C GLY A 688 27.33 -40.98 -31.72
N TRP A 689 26.85 -39.92 -32.37
CA TRP A 689 25.40 -39.78 -32.69
C TRP A 689 25.01 -40.70 -33.86
N THR A 690 23.87 -41.37 -33.69
CA THR A 690 23.38 -42.38 -34.62
C THR A 690 22.21 -41.89 -35.45
N GLY A 691 21.59 -40.75 -35.13
CA GLY A 691 20.46 -40.18 -35.83
C GLY A 691 20.38 -38.68 -35.75
N ASN A 692 19.55 -38.08 -36.61
CA ASN A 692 19.25 -36.65 -36.65
C ASN A 692 18.70 -36.19 -35.31
N ALA A 693 19.17 -35.07 -34.81
CA ALA A 693 18.72 -34.53 -33.58
C ALA A 693 18.93 -32.99 -33.57
N LYS A 694 18.42 -32.33 -32.55
CA LYS A 694 18.77 -30.96 -32.22
C LYS A 694 19.62 -30.97 -30.95
N VAL A 695 20.70 -30.22 -30.94
CA VAL A 695 21.31 -29.80 -29.68
C VAL A 695 20.45 -28.70 -29.10
N VAL A 696 20.06 -28.82 -27.84
CA VAL A 696 19.39 -27.80 -27.06
C VAL A 696 20.36 -27.38 -25.97
N ALA A 697 20.73 -26.12 -25.94
CA ALA A 697 21.51 -25.53 -24.88
C ALA A 697 20.57 -24.73 -23.98
N GLU A 698 20.61 -24.97 -22.68
CA GLU A 698 19.83 -24.28 -21.65
C GLU A 698 20.77 -23.63 -20.66
N TRP A 699 20.56 -22.35 -20.47
CA TRP A 699 21.22 -21.55 -19.46
C TRP A 699 20.20 -21.12 -18.42
N GLY A 700 20.48 -21.35 -17.13
CA GLY A 700 19.55 -21.03 -16.04
C GLY A 700 19.40 -19.54 -15.73
N GLY A 701 20.26 -18.69 -16.30
CA GLY A 701 20.34 -17.27 -15.96
C GLY A 701 21.26 -17.03 -14.77
N ASP A 702 21.49 -15.76 -14.46
CA ASP A 702 22.29 -15.30 -13.32
C ASP A 702 21.71 -14.02 -12.69
N ALA A 703 22.54 -13.28 -11.94
CA ALA A 703 22.12 -12.05 -11.30
C ALA A 703 21.78 -10.91 -12.29
N VAL A 704 22.26 -11.00 -13.55
CA VAL A 704 22.12 -9.96 -14.57
C VAL A 704 21.01 -10.28 -15.56
N ALA A 705 20.97 -11.54 -16.03
CA ALA A 705 20.05 -11.93 -17.09
C ALA A 705 19.26 -13.21 -16.80
N LEU A 706 18.08 -13.29 -17.40
CA LEU A 706 17.20 -14.45 -17.33
C LEU A 706 17.79 -15.65 -18.09
N GLY A 707 17.44 -16.85 -17.62
CA GLY A 707 17.72 -18.08 -18.33
C GLY A 707 17.13 -18.08 -19.74
N THR A 708 17.83 -18.73 -20.66
CA THR A 708 17.45 -18.79 -22.07
C THR A 708 17.82 -20.15 -22.69
N THR A 709 17.18 -20.46 -23.79
CA THR A 709 17.37 -21.70 -24.51
C THR A 709 17.70 -21.43 -25.98
N ALA A 710 18.70 -22.13 -26.51
CA ALA A 710 18.99 -22.09 -27.93
C ALA A 710 19.01 -23.50 -28.52
N ARG A 711 18.73 -23.63 -29.81
CA ARG A 711 18.65 -24.90 -30.50
C ARG A 711 19.42 -24.88 -31.82
N ALA A 712 20.16 -25.94 -32.12
CA ALA A 712 20.85 -26.11 -33.39
C ALA A 712 20.65 -27.53 -33.91
N ALA A 713 20.42 -27.70 -35.20
CA ALA A 713 20.17 -28.99 -35.80
C ALA A 713 21.48 -29.70 -36.18
N VAL A 714 21.51 -31.03 -36.01
CA VAL A 714 22.60 -31.91 -36.44
C VAL A 714 22.03 -32.97 -37.37
N VAL A 715 22.56 -33.04 -38.54
CA VAL A 715 22.21 -34.08 -39.53
C VAL A 715 23.28 -35.19 -39.47
N VAL A 716 22.86 -36.37 -39.10
CA VAL A 716 23.75 -37.55 -39.09
C VAL A 716 23.53 -38.36 -40.35
N ARG A 717 24.50 -38.33 -41.25
CA ARG A 717 24.42 -39.05 -42.51
C ARG A 717 24.67 -40.55 -42.27
N GLN A 718 23.90 -41.39 -42.99
CA GLN A 718 24.12 -42.81 -42.96
C GLN A 718 25.52 -43.17 -43.48
N ALA A 719 26.16 -44.19 -42.90
CA ALA A 719 27.36 -44.78 -43.46
C ALA A 719 26.96 -45.85 -44.48
N VAL A 720 27.40 -45.67 -45.72
CA VAL A 720 27.10 -46.56 -46.82
C VAL A 720 28.43 -47.11 -47.32
N THR A 721 28.54 -48.42 -47.41
CA THR A 721 29.69 -49.08 -48.02
C THR A 721 29.22 -49.87 -49.22
N LEU A 722 30.07 -49.99 -50.25
CA LEU A 722 29.84 -50.85 -51.42
C LEU A 722 31.03 -51.76 -51.60
N ARG A 723 30.80 -53.04 -51.64
CA ARG A 723 31.77 -54.05 -51.96
C ARG A 723 31.37 -54.78 -53.20
N ALA A 724 32.31 -55.05 -54.07
CA ALA A 724 32.19 -55.96 -55.22
C ALA A 724 32.83 -57.29 -54.87
N GLY A 725 32.17 -58.39 -55.19
CA GLY A 725 32.76 -59.74 -54.99
C GLY A 725 34.04 -60.00 -55.81
N LYS A 726 34.13 -59.37 -57.00
CA LYS A 726 35.30 -59.30 -57.84
C LYS A 726 35.37 -57.95 -58.53
N THR A 727 36.52 -57.36 -58.67
CA THR A 727 36.77 -56.08 -59.37
C THR A 727 37.23 -56.27 -60.83
N SER A 728 37.58 -57.48 -61.21
CA SER A 728 37.91 -57.91 -62.60
C SER A 728 37.22 -59.19 -62.91
N VAL A 729 36.47 -59.26 -64.01
CA VAL A 729 35.66 -60.40 -64.46
C VAL A 729 35.69 -60.50 -65.94
N PRO A 730 35.59 -61.76 -66.48
CA PRO A 730 35.37 -61.96 -67.95
C PRO A 730 34.08 -61.25 -68.40
N VAL A 731 34.06 -60.74 -69.62
CA VAL A 731 32.85 -60.21 -70.26
C VAL A 731 31.73 -61.24 -70.19
N GLY A 732 30.50 -60.79 -69.78
CA GLY A 732 29.34 -61.66 -69.63
C GLY A 732 29.17 -62.34 -68.28
N SER A 733 30.21 -62.30 -67.42
CA SER A 733 30.17 -62.84 -66.06
C SER A 733 29.43 -61.86 -65.10
N ALA A 734 28.68 -62.43 -64.15
CA ALA A 734 27.94 -61.64 -63.17
C ALA A 734 28.84 -61.30 -62.00
N VAL A 735 28.70 -60.14 -61.42
CA VAL A 735 29.35 -59.66 -60.17
C VAL A 735 28.30 -59.39 -59.13
N LYS A 736 28.51 -59.91 -57.92
CA LYS A 736 27.70 -59.60 -56.80
C LYS A 736 28.21 -58.25 -56.17
N LEU A 737 27.34 -57.30 -56.04
CA LEU A 737 27.56 -56.05 -55.40
C LEU A 737 26.82 -56.05 -54.07
N THR A 738 27.45 -55.83 -52.97
CA THR A 738 26.85 -55.76 -51.64
C THR A 738 27.03 -54.37 -51.08
N ALA A 739 25.92 -53.70 -50.87
CA ALA A 739 25.92 -52.46 -50.14
C ALA A 739 25.43 -52.66 -48.70
N ALA A 740 26.16 -52.13 -47.71
CA ALA A 740 25.75 -52.11 -46.31
C ALA A 740 25.48 -50.67 -45.87
N VAL A 741 24.45 -50.51 -45.05
CA VAL A 741 23.98 -49.15 -44.59
C VAL A 741 23.79 -49.12 -43.07
N LEU A 742 24.46 -48.18 -42.40
CA LEU A 742 24.38 -47.98 -40.96
C LEU A 742 24.06 -46.53 -40.63
N PRO A 743 23.10 -46.26 -39.76
CA PRO A 743 22.00 -47.17 -39.41
C PRO A 743 21.08 -47.33 -40.63
N GLY A 744 20.66 -48.54 -40.89
CA GLY A 744 19.69 -48.87 -41.91
C GLY A 744 18.39 -49.36 -41.30
N LYS A 745 17.35 -49.46 -42.13
CA LYS A 745 16.08 -50.09 -41.78
C LYS A 745 15.74 -51.12 -42.82
N PRO A 746 15.39 -52.37 -42.45
CA PRO A 746 14.91 -53.38 -43.41
C PRO A 746 13.82 -52.81 -44.31
N GLY A 747 13.88 -53.03 -45.60
CA GLY A 747 12.97 -52.46 -46.60
C GLY A 747 13.40 -51.08 -47.15
N GLN A 748 14.40 -50.41 -46.58
CA GLN A 748 14.92 -49.11 -47.08
C GLN A 748 15.57 -49.34 -48.46
N PRO A 749 15.26 -48.53 -49.51
CA PRO A 749 15.87 -48.72 -50.83
C PRO A 749 17.29 -48.21 -50.87
N VAL A 750 18.18 -49.03 -51.43
CA VAL A 750 19.55 -48.69 -51.82
C VAL A 750 19.61 -48.57 -53.32
N LEU A 751 20.08 -47.44 -53.81
CA LEU A 751 20.20 -47.19 -55.27
C LEU A 751 21.62 -47.53 -55.71
N PHE A 752 21.75 -48.51 -56.56
CA PHE A 752 23.02 -48.84 -57.23
C PHE A 752 23.09 -48.03 -58.54
N GLU A 753 24.10 -47.22 -58.64
CA GLU A 753 24.27 -46.30 -59.77
C GLU A 753 25.59 -46.52 -60.46
N ARG A 754 25.58 -46.38 -61.79
CA ARG A 754 26.76 -46.50 -62.68
C ARG A 754 27.03 -45.16 -63.35
N ARG A 755 28.27 -44.76 -63.49
CA ARG A 755 28.68 -43.62 -64.25
C ARG A 755 28.65 -43.84 -65.74
N VAL A 756 27.83 -43.09 -66.44
CA VAL A 756 27.68 -43.17 -67.92
C VAL A 756 27.76 -41.76 -68.49
N GLY A 757 28.65 -41.49 -69.43
CA GLY A 757 28.80 -40.14 -70.03
C GLY A 757 29.04 -39.03 -69.03
N GLY A 758 29.75 -39.34 -67.92
CA GLY A 758 30.02 -38.39 -66.87
C GLY A 758 28.90 -38.25 -65.79
N ALA A 759 27.67 -38.70 -66.07
CA ALA A 759 26.51 -38.71 -65.19
C ALA A 759 26.34 -40.09 -64.47
N TRP A 760 25.68 -39.99 -63.25
CA TRP A 760 25.30 -41.19 -62.51
C TRP A 760 23.94 -41.66 -62.91
N THR A 761 23.81 -42.86 -63.42
CA THR A 761 22.59 -43.51 -63.92
C THR A 761 22.19 -44.64 -62.98
N LEU A 762 20.90 -44.71 -62.60
CA LEU A 762 20.37 -45.80 -61.77
C LEU A 762 20.49 -47.13 -62.52
N LEU A 763 21.14 -48.13 -61.87
CA LEU A 763 21.15 -49.50 -62.29
C LEU A 763 19.95 -50.24 -61.71
N ASN A 764 19.77 -50.16 -60.45
CA ASN A 764 18.66 -50.82 -59.74
C ASN A 764 18.48 -50.21 -58.33
N ALA A 765 17.28 -50.39 -57.78
CA ALA A 765 16.97 -50.07 -56.37
C ALA A 765 16.67 -51.38 -55.65
N VAL A 766 17.51 -51.73 -54.68
CA VAL A 766 17.37 -52.98 -53.91
C VAL A 766 17.03 -52.61 -52.44
N LYS A 767 16.02 -53.28 -51.88
CA LYS A 767 15.63 -53.07 -50.48
C LYS A 767 16.67 -53.76 -49.53
N LEU A 768 16.98 -53.04 -48.43
CA LEU A 768 17.81 -53.65 -47.37
C LEU A 768 17.13 -54.85 -46.74
N GLY A 769 17.85 -55.90 -46.57
CA GLY A 769 17.46 -57.11 -45.83
C GLY A 769 17.60 -56.90 -44.31
N ALA A 770 17.23 -57.88 -43.51
CA ALA A 770 17.36 -57.90 -42.06
C ALA A 770 18.80 -57.65 -41.56
N GLY A 771 19.84 -58.10 -42.33
CA GLY A 771 21.25 -57.84 -42.06
C GLY A 771 21.74 -56.43 -42.45
N LEU A 772 20.85 -55.49 -42.79
CA LEU A 772 21.18 -54.13 -43.22
C LEU A 772 22.08 -54.09 -44.48
N THR A 773 22.01 -55.11 -45.33
CA THR A 773 22.68 -55.19 -46.62
C THR A 773 21.71 -55.33 -47.74
N ALA A 774 22.12 -54.85 -48.90
CA ALA A 774 21.40 -54.98 -50.18
C ALA A 774 22.34 -55.59 -51.22
N ASP A 775 21.97 -56.71 -51.79
CA ASP A 775 22.74 -57.42 -52.80
C ASP A 775 22.16 -57.23 -54.20
N LEU A 776 23.00 -56.83 -55.15
CA LEU A 776 22.69 -56.72 -56.55
C LEU A 776 23.60 -57.59 -57.35
N ILE A 777 23.06 -58.54 -58.12
CA ILE A 777 23.82 -59.34 -59.15
C ILE A 777 23.73 -58.53 -60.44
N TRP A 778 24.90 -58.12 -60.95
CA TRP A 778 25.01 -57.27 -62.13
C TRP A 778 26.07 -57.83 -63.12
N LYS A 779 25.75 -57.73 -64.41
CA LYS A 779 26.66 -58.05 -65.46
C LYS A 779 27.28 -56.78 -66.05
N PRO A 780 28.56 -56.53 -65.87
CA PRO A 780 29.23 -55.38 -66.41
C PRO A 780 29.33 -55.42 -67.93
N PRO A 781 29.12 -54.28 -68.62
CA PRO A 781 29.52 -54.21 -70.03
C PRO A 781 31.05 -54.23 -70.15
N PRO A 782 31.50 -54.51 -71.39
CA PRO A 782 32.97 -54.58 -71.69
C PRO A 782 33.65 -53.21 -71.22
N GLY A 783 34.87 -53.39 -70.66
CA GLY A 783 35.63 -52.18 -70.12
C GLY A 783 35.37 -51.85 -68.68
N ALA A 784 35.93 -50.74 -68.26
CA ALA A 784 35.81 -50.24 -66.86
C ALA A 784 34.50 -49.57 -66.62
N SER A 785 33.80 -49.95 -65.53
CA SER A 785 32.57 -49.34 -65.06
C SER A 785 32.75 -48.84 -63.62
N SER A 786 32.46 -47.56 -63.36
CA SER A 786 32.50 -46.97 -62.08
C SER A 786 31.10 -47.00 -61.43
N LEU A 787 30.99 -47.55 -60.22
CA LEU A 787 29.75 -47.83 -59.51
C LEU A 787 29.73 -47.14 -58.12
N ARG A 788 28.59 -46.75 -57.68
CA ARG A 788 28.36 -46.29 -56.27
C ARG A 788 27.00 -46.76 -55.74
N ALA A 789 26.89 -46.87 -54.46
CA ALA A 789 25.65 -47.06 -53.78
C ALA A 789 25.22 -45.71 -53.12
N ARG A 790 23.92 -45.40 -53.20
CA ARG A 790 23.31 -44.16 -52.61
C ARG A 790 22.07 -44.53 -51.82
N VAL A 791 21.88 -43.88 -50.69
CA VAL A 791 20.63 -43.93 -49.95
C VAL A 791 20.06 -42.54 -49.77
N ALA A 792 18.74 -42.43 -49.87
CA ALA A 792 18.05 -41.14 -49.60
C ALA A 792 18.04 -40.82 -48.11
N ALA A 793 17.85 -39.55 -47.82
CA ALA A 793 17.59 -39.08 -46.45
C ALA A 793 16.27 -39.63 -45.92
N THR A 794 16.25 -39.91 -44.62
CA THR A 794 15.05 -40.28 -43.86
C THR A 794 14.81 -39.26 -42.77
N ALA A 795 13.68 -39.34 -42.07
CA ALA A 795 13.47 -38.52 -40.87
C ALA A 795 14.56 -38.72 -39.81
N ALA A 796 15.07 -39.97 -39.71
CA ALA A 796 16.07 -40.32 -38.71
C ALA A 796 17.52 -39.99 -39.12
N ASN A 797 17.86 -39.98 -40.39
CA ASN A 797 19.25 -39.83 -40.87
C ASN A 797 19.32 -39.09 -42.20
N GLY A 798 20.42 -38.36 -42.40
CA GLY A 798 20.77 -37.76 -43.68
C GLY A 798 21.17 -38.85 -44.69
N GLY A 799 20.86 -38.64 -46.01
CA GLY A 799 21.28 -39.50 -47.10
C GLY A 799 22.78 -39.57 -47.26
N ALA A 800 23.25 -40.62 -47.88
CA ALA A 800 24.68 -40.82 -48.11
C ALA A 800 24.96 -41.56 -49.44
N ARG A 801 26.18 -41.51 -49.89
CA ARG A 801 26.69 -42.21 -51.05
C ARG A 801 28.11 -42.73 -50.79
N THR A 802 28.46 -43.85 -51.44
CA THR A 802 29.80 -44.38 -51.36
C THR A 802 30.77 -43.65 -52.27
N ALA A 803 32.07 -43.82 -52.03
CA ALA A 803 33.08 -43.60 -53.07
C ALA A 803 32.83 -44.58 -54.20
N PRO A 804 33.17 -44.18 -55.39
CA PRO A 804 33.06 -45.11 -56.56
C PRO A 804 33.91 -46.37 -56.39
N VAL A 805 33.34 -47.52 -56.82
CA VAL A 805 34.07 -48.78 -56.96
C VAL A 805 34.15 -49.06 -58.47
N THR A 806 35.36 -49.37 -58.97
CA THR A 806 35.53 -49.68 -60.40
C THR A 806 35.54 -51.17 -60.56
N ILE A 807 34.78 -51.63 -61.57
CA ILE A 807 34.75 -53.01 -62.03
C ILE A 807 35.16 -53.05 -63.46
N THR A 808 36.10 -53.87 -63.82
CA THR A 808 36.59 -54.06 -65.21
C THR A 808 36.12 -55.36 -65.75
N ALA A 809 35.41 -55.38 -66.90
CA ALA A 809 35.10 -56.54 -67.63
C ALA A 809 36.09 -56.65 -68.78
N THR A 810 36.95 -57.67 -68.70
CA THR A 810 38.05 -57.97 -69.72
C THR A 810 37.55 -59.01 -70.74
N GLY A 811 37.91 -58.83 -71.97
CA GLY A 811 37.75 -59.87 -72.94
C GLY A 811 38.54 -61.16 -72.58
N ARG A 812 38.05 -62.30 -73.04
CA ARG A 812 38.83 -63.51 -72.88
C ARG A 812 40.16 -63.37 -73.57
#